data_3f02e88cb92b1c9c062f64d6f617d160
#
_entry.id   3f02e88cb92b1c9c062f64d6f617d160
#
_cell.length_a   1.000
_cell.length_b   1.000
_cell.length_c   1.000
_cell.angle_alpha   90.00
_cell.angle_beta   90.00
_cell.angle_gamma   90.00
#
_symmetry.space_group_name_H-M   'P 1'
#
loop_
_entity.id
_entity.type
_entity.pdbx_description
1 polymer ?
#
loop_
_entity_poly.entity_id
_entity_poly.type
_entity_poly.pdbx_seq_one_letter_code
_entity_poly.pdbx_strand_id
1 'polypeptide(L)'
;MDALSQLFYLHGIGYEFTKYTGEQVIFSEDTRKRALQCCGVNTEDEHQIAQLNYQLDVAPWLELAPDTSLVNLTDNLFYIRIDERQRDLPVAITLPKLNVTYERANLHNLAITGDYYVHGVRYIEVAVPLGAIPVGYHQALVSVGEQSKEVQLWATPEKVFQVDDTKRTGLSLQLYTVKNKAGLGIGDFNDLLELCDLCAQQHMDYILLNPLHLLFAQQSERASPYSPNSRALLNPLYICIGLSADAKNNPQLDALLHSDEVKALFNSNEQFINYEKVSAVKYELFKALFSHFEAHASASRRDEFAQFCKQNAQTLTTLNSANPTFDYYLQWQAKLQLSHCQQHCLNKGMAIGLINDLAVGCAGDGVEYQSQQSLFSDNANVGAPPDPWAQAGQNWGLPALNPQQLKNDHFAFYRSLIRANMQGVGGLRIDHVMALRRLWWCFENNHTQDGCYVYYPFEHLLAILKIESHLNQCIVIGEDLGIVPPEVKHALAVSGIYSNSLFYFEKQHDGEFLPLQELPKHCLIMIANHDVPPFCGWWQTDDLDIKRQYQLIDDQQYQQQLHERQQEKQRLLRFIQLHSAEQLSETSDAMCVYGELAKALAHSETRLFALQLDDLDKQTYPVNIPGTNTEYPNWRRVLTHSSNAIFKNNASTLAAVNSIRKGYE
;
A
#
# COMPACT_ATOMS: atom_id res chain seq x y z
N MET A 1 24.44 24.49 -16.80
CA MET A 1 23.01 24.06 -16.86
C MET A 1 22.23 25.34 -17.05
N ASP A 2 21.32 25.40 -18.03
CA ASP A 2 20.43 26.55 -18.16
C ASP A 2 19.37 26.56 -17.04
N ALA A 3 18.69 27.69 -16.85
CA ALA A 3 17.74 27.87 -15.73
C ALA A 3 16.56 26.90 -15.75
N LEU A 4 16.07 26.55 -16.94
CA LEU A 4 14.96 25.60 -17.08
C LEU A 4 15.41 24.17 -16.78
N SER A 5 16.59 23.78 -17.25
CA SER A 5 17.19 22.46 -16.93
C SER A 5 17.45 22.30 -15.44
N GLN A 6 17.88 23.36 -14.74
CA GLN A 6 18.01 23.37 -13.29
C GLN A 6 16.64 23.17 -12.62
N LEU A 7 15.61 23.85 -13.10
CA LEU A 7 14.26 23.76 -12.54
C LEU A 7 13.66 22.35 -12.71
N PHE A 8 13.89 21.69 -13.85
CA PHE A 8 13.51 20.27 -14.02
C PHE A 8 14.12 19.40 -12.94
N TYR A 9 15.41 19.55 -12.67
CA TYR A 9 16.11 18.78 -11.65
C TYR A 9 15.54 19.05 -10.25
N LEU A 10 15.34 20.31 -9.88
CA LEU A 10 14.85 20.72 -8.58
C LEU A 10 13.39 20.27 -8.32
N HIS A 11 12.57 20.16 -9.36
CA HIS A 11 11.23 19.61 -9.30
C HIS A 11 11.19 18.07 -9.39
N GLY A 12 12.33 17.41 -9.57
CA GLY A 12 12.39 15.95 -9.71
C GLY A 12 11.85 15.45 -11.04
N ILE A 13 11.80 16.28 -12.09
CA ILE A 13 11.37 15.85 -13.43
C ILE A 13 12.50 15.06 -14.07
N GLY A 14 12.25 13.78 -14.39
CA GLY A 14 13.23 12.87 -14.97
C GLY A 14 13.80 13.37 -16.30
N TYR A 15 15.05 13.02 -16.57
CA TYR A 15 15.70 13.28 -17.85
C TYR A 15 15.55 12.11 -18.81
N GLU A 16 15.64 10.89 -18.29
CA GLU A 16 15.67 9.66 -19.06
C GLU A 16 15.17 8.46 -18.25
N PHE A 17 14.93 7.35 -18.92
CA PHE A 17 14.72 6.05 -18.28
C PHE A 17 15.20 4.91 -19.19
N THR A 18 15.46 3.75 -18.60
CA THR A 18 15.82 2.54 -19.34
C THR A 18 14.57 1.66 -19.46
N LYS A 19 14.20 1.31 -20.70
CA LYS A 19 13.13 0.33 -20.99
C LYS A 19 13.53 -1.06 -20.53
N TYR A 20 12.55 -1.96 -20.44
CA TYR A 20 12.79 -3.38 -20.17
C TYR A 20 13.72 -4.06 -21.19
N THR A 21 13.81 -3.54 -22.41
CA THR A 21 14.73 -4.00 -23.47
C THR A 21 16.19 -3.59 -23.24
N GLY A 22 16.47 -2.75 -22.25
CA GLY A 22 17.77 -2.12 -22.04
C GLY A 22 17.97 -0.83 -22.86
N GLU A 23 17.02 -0.43 -23.69
CA GLU A 23 17.07 0.80 -24.47
C GLU A 23 16.90 2.02 -23.54
N GLN A 24 17.81 2.98 -23.69
CA GLN A 24 17.72 4.25 -22.96
C GLN A 24 16.84 5.24 -23.74
N VAL A 25 15.85 5.81 -23.08
CA VAL A 25 14.93 6.81 -23.64
C VAL A 25 15.15 8.13 -22.94
N ILE A 26 15.45 9.18 -23.71
CA ILE A 26 15.56 10.56 -23.23
C ILE A 26 14.21 11.24 -23.44
N PHE A 27 13.67 11.84 -22.37
CA PHE A 27 12.43 12.61 -22.44
C PHE A 27 12.62 13.90 -23.22
N SER A 28 11.66 14.23 -24.09
CA SER A 28 11.68 15.50 -24.80
C SER A 28 11.55 16.70 -23.84
N GLU A 29 12.08 17.84 -24.22
CA GLU A 29 11.91 19.06 -23.43
C GLU A 29 10.42 19.43 -23.26
N ASP A 30 9.60 19.23 -24.29
CA ASP A 30 8.15 19.48 -24.24
C ASP A 30 7.44 18.59 -23.23
N THR A 31 7.78 17.30 -23.17
CA THR A 31 7.25 16.38 -22.16
C THR A 31 7.61 16.84 -20.74
N ARG A 32 8.86 17.27 -20.54
CA ARG A 32 9.35 17.78 -19.25
C ARG A 32 8.71 19.12 -18.87
N LYS A 33 8.50 20.03 -19.84
CA LYS A 33 7.76 21.27 -19.65
C LYS A 33 6.32 21.02 -19.21
N ARG A 34 5.65 20.05 -19.82
CA ARG A 34 4.29 19.64 -19.40
C ARG A 34 4.25 19.18 -17.94
N ALA A 35 5.23 18.39 -17.51
CA ALA A 35 5.30 17.97 -16.11
C ALA A 35 5.44 19.16 -15.15
N LEU A 36 6.25 20.16 -15.48
CA LEU A 36 6.34 21.41 -14.71
C LEU A 36 5.02 22.19 -14.72
N GLN A 37 4.35 22.29 -15.88
CA GLN A 37 3.05 22.95 -16.00
C GLN A 37 2.00 22.28 -15.12
N CYS A 38 1.99 20.94 -15.05
CA CYS A 38 1.15 20.20 -14.12
C CYS A 38 1.48 20.50 -12.64
N CYS A 39 2.68 21.00 -12.34
CA CYS A 39 3.05 21.51 -11.02
C CYS A 39 2.71 22.98 -10.79
N GLY A 40 1.99 23.65 -11.72
CA GLY A 40 1.62 25.06 -11.64
C GLY A 40 2.73 26.04 -12.06
N VAL A 41 3.75 25.58 -12.78
CA VAL A 41 4.87 26.41 -13.25
C VAL A 41 4.62 26.90 -14.67
N ASN A 42 4.71 28.22 -14.87
CA ASN A 42 4.72 28.78 -16.23
C ASN A 42 6.14 28.68 -16.81
N THR A 43 6.34 27.74 -17.73
CA THR A 43 7.65 27.45 -18.34
C THR A 43 8.13 28.49 -19.33
N GLU A 44 7.31 29.49 -19.68
CA GLU A 44 7.66 30.62 -20.55
C GLU A 44 7.99 31.89 -19.74
N ASP A 45 7.82 31.87 -18.42
CA ASP A 45 8.13 32.98 -17.53
C ASP A 45 9.53 32.82 -16.90
N GLU A 46 10.55 33.42 -17.53
CA GLU A 46 11.93 33.39 -17.07
C GLU A 46 12.09 33.96 -15.65
N HIS A 47 11.28 34.95 -15.26
CA HIS A 47 11.35 35.51 -13.91
C HIS A 47 10.83 34.51 -12.87
N GLN A 48 9.72 33.84 -13.14
CA GLN A 48 9.21 32.77 -12.26
C GLN A 48 10.22 31.62 -12.15
N ILE A 49 10.83 31.22 -13.27
CA ILE A 49 11.85 30.17 -13.28
C ILE A 49 13.05 30.55 -12.40
N ALA A 50 13.56 31.76 -12.54
CA ALA A 50 14.67 32.26 -11.75
C ALA A 50 14.32 32.32 -10.24
N GLN A 51 13.11 32.78 -9.91
CA GLN A 51 12.62 32.85 -8.53
C GLN A 51 12.50 31.45 -7.91
N LEU A 52 11.92 30.50 -8.64
CA LEU A 52 11.77 29.11 -8.16
C LEU A 52 13.14 28.43 -7.98
N ASN A 53 14.05 28.61 -8.92
CA ASN A 53 15.43 28.12 -8.77
C ASN A 53 16.08 28.69 -7.51
N TYR A 54 15.93 29.99 -7.26
CA TYR A 54 16.47 30.59 -6.03
C TYR A 54 15.82 29.99 -4.77
N GLN A 55 14.52 29.85 -4.76
CA GLN A 55 13.77 29.29 -3.60
C GLN A 55 14.13 27.83 -3.31
N LEU A 56 14.37 27.03 -4.34
CA LEU A 56 14.61 25.58 -4.18
C LEU A 56 16.09 25.22 -4.00
N ASP A 57 17.02 26.02 -4.51
CA ASP A 57 18.45 25.74 -4.48
C ASP A 57 19.20 26.64 -3.47
N VAL A 58 18.97 27.95 -3.52
CA VAL A 58 19.77 28.92 -2.73
C VAL A 58 19.16 29.19 -1.35
N ALA A 59 17.86 29.51 -1.29
CA ALA A 59 17.21 29.90 -0.05
C ALA A 59 17.36 28.89 1.09
N PRO A 60 17.34 27.56 0.85
CA PRO A 60 17.54 26.57 1.91
C PRO A 60 18.90 26.65 2.61
N TRP A 61 19.93 27.23 1.96
CA TRP A 61 21.26 27.43 2.56
C TRP A 61 21.34 28.65 3.47
N LEU A 62 20.37 29.56 3.37
CA LEU A 62 20.28 30.76 4.20
C LEU A 62 19.50 30.54 5.49
N GLU A 63 18.91 29.36 5.67
CA GLU A 63 18.15 28.98 6.84
C GLU A 63 18.96 28.04 7.74
N LEU A 64 18.79 28.14 9.07
CA LEU A 64 19.54 27.34 10.05
C LEU A 64 19.36 25.83 9.86
N ALA A 65 18.19 25.39 9.42
CA ALA A 65 17.90 23.99 9.11
C ALA A 65 16.62 23.90 8.26
N PRO A 66 16.40 22.78 7.53
CA PRO A 66 15.11 22.52 6.88
C PRO A 66 13.93 22.49 7.86
N ASP A 67 12.74 22.91 7.43
CA ASP A 67 11.52 22.86 8.26
C ASP A 67 11.22 21.46 8.77
N THR A 68 11.58 20.45 7.99
CA THR A 68 11.53 19.03 8.35
C THR A 68 12.93 18.44 8.28
N SER A 69 13.50 18.14 9.43
CA SER A 69 14.87 17.62 9.57
C SER A 69 14.86 16.17 10.01
N LEU A 70 15.54 15.30 9.23
CA LEU A 70 15.67 13.89 9.54
C LEU A 70 16.88 13.67 10.47
N VAL A 71 16.68 12.90 11.53
CA VAL A 71 17.75 12.41 12.42
C VAL A 71 17.71 10.89 12.41
N ASN A 72 18.73 10.27 11.84
CA ASN A 72 18.86 8.82 11.92
C ASN A 72 19.35 8.43 13.32
N LEU A 73 18.61 7.55 14.00
CA LEU A 73 18.91 7.11 15.36
C LEU A 73 20.16 6.21 15.46
N THR A 74 20.76 5.82 14.35
CA THR A 74 22.03 5.10 14.33
C THR A 74 23.22 6.01 14.68
N ASP A 75 23.21 7.24 14.16
CA ASP A 75 24.27 8.22 14.35
C ASP A 75 23.86 9.44 15.20
N ASN A 76 22.56 9.69 15.31
CA ASN A 76 21.97 10.81 16.05
C ASN A 76 22.53 12.18 15.62
N LEU A 77 22.73 12.39 14.33
CA LEU A 77 23.26 13.64 13.79
C LEU A 77 22.11 14.55 13.34
N PHE A 78 22.16 15.80 13.80
CA PHE A 78 21.31 16.89 13.33
C PHE A 78 22.12 17.85 12.50
N TYR A 79 21.63 18.28 11.35
CA TYR A 79 22.38 19.13 10.41
C TYR A 79 21.89 20.57 10.50
N ILE A 80 22.83 21.51 10.72
CA ILE A 80 22.58 22.95 10.73
C ILE A 80 23.39 23.64 9.64
N ARG A 81 22.82 24.69 9.07
CA ARG A 81 23.46 25.51 8.03
C ARG A 81 23.71 26.90 8.55
N ILE A 82 24.93 27.36 8.42
CA ILE A 82 25.37 28.66 8.91
C ILE A 82 26.34 29.31 7.93
N ASP A 83 26.46 30.64 8.01
CA ASP A 83 27.64 31.34 7.49
C ASP A 83 28.90 30.82 8.21
N GLU A 84 29.93 30.44 7.49
CA GLU A 84 31.15 29.87 8.08
C GLU A 84 31.76 30.76 9.18
N ARG A 85 31.57 32.08 9.11
CA ARG A 85 32.01 33.05 10.12
C ARG A 85 31.29 32.93 11.46
N GLN A 86 30.16 32.23 11.50
CA GLN A 86 29.36 32.02 12.72
C GLN A 86 29.81 30.78 13.53
N ARG A 87 30.89 30.09 13.14
CA ARG A 87 31.33 28.86 13.83
C ARG A 87 31.73 29.08 15.30
N ASP A 88 32.07 30.31 15.67
CA ASP A 88 32.41 30.69 17.05
C ASP A 88 31.17 30.89 17.95
N LEU A 89 29.98 30.96 17.37
CA LEU A 89 28.74 31.19 18.11
C LEU A 89 28.26 29.93 18.83
N PRO A 90 27.64 30.10 20.02
CA PRO A 90 27.01 28.98 20.73
C PRO A 90 25.78 28.45 19.95
N VAL A 91 25.60 27.15 20.01
CA VAL A 91 24.49 26.43 19.36
C VAL A 91 23.69 25.68 20.44
N ALA A 92 22.39 25.79 20.37
CA ALA A 92 21.47 25.01 21.20
C ALA A 92 20.37 24.38 20.32
N ILE A 93 20.09 23.11 20.56
CA ILE A 93 18.97 22.38 19.96
C ILE A 93 18.10 21.89 21.10
N THR A 94 16.94 22.52 21.27
CA THR A 94 15.99 22.24 22.35
C THR A 94 14.82 21.43 21.83
N LEU A 95 14.50 20.35 22.52
CA LEU A 95 13.32 19.52 22.29
C LEU A 95 12.31 19.76 23.43
N PRO A 96 11.38 20.75 23.32
CA PRO A 96 10.58 21.21 24.45
C PRO A 96 9.71 20.13 25.09
N LYS A 97 9.11 19.26 24.26
CA LYS A 97 8.26 18.17 24.75
C LYS A 97 9.01 17.08 25.51
N LEU A 98 10.29 16.93 25.25
CA LEU A 98 11.19 15.98 25.95
C LEU A 98 11.93 16.63 27.12
N ASN A 99 11.84 17.95 27.24
CA ASN A 99 12.58 18.76 28.22
C ASN A 99 14.10 18.52 28.14
N VAL A 100 14.65 18.48 26.93
CA VAL A 100 16.07 18.23 26.66
C VAL A 100 16.62 19.35 25.78
N THR A 101 17.84 19.82 26.11
CA THR A 101 18.60 20.76 25.30
C THR A 101 20.02 20.22 25.07
N TYR A 102 20.46 20.23 23.83
CA TYR A 102 21.83 19.88 23.40
C TYR A 102 22.57 21.18 23.09
N GLU A 103 23.60 21.49 23.89
CA GLU A 103 24.37 22.73 23.78
C GLU A 103 25.80 22.47 23.31
N ARG A 104 26.31 23.40 22.50
CA ARG A 104 27.71 23.47 22.08
C ARG A 104 28.19 24.94 22.15
N ALA A 105 29.34 25.16 22.73
CA ALA A 105 29.90 26.51 22.82
C ALA A 105 30.36 27.08 21.47
N ASN A 106 30.71 26.20 20.53
CA ASN A 106 31.10 26.51 19.15
C ASN A 106 31.03 25.25 18.28
N LEU A 107 31.28 25.40 16.96
CA LEU A 107 31.16 24.34 15.96
C LEU A 107 32.51 23.92 15.35
N HIS A 108 33.66 24.37 15.89
CA HIS A 108 34.98 24.16 15.25
C HIS A 108 35.37 22.68 15.10
N ASN A 109 35.03 21.85 16.07
CA ASN A 109 35.40 20.43 16.10
C ASN A 109 34.35 19.51 15.47
N LEU A 110 33.31 20.07 14.82
CA LEU A 110 32.24 19.30 14.17
C LEU A 110 32.52 19.16 12.66
N ALA A 111 32.06 18.05 12.12
CA ALA A 111 32.19 17.74 10.69
C ALA A 111 31.37 18.70 9.84
N ILE A 112 31.98 19.25 8.80
CA ILE A 112 31.27 19.94 7.72
C ILE A 112 30.91 18.89 6.70
N THR A 113 29.60 18.79 6.40
CA THR A 113 29.01 17.76 5.51
C THR A 113 28.67 18.33 4.13
N GLY A 114 28.60 19.65 4.00
CA GLY A 114 28.35 20.33 2.74
C GLY A 114 28.66 21.81 2.81
N ASP A 115 28.76 22.45 1.66
CA ASP A 115 28.90 23.91 1.57
C ASP A 115 28.27 24.49 0.30
N TYR A 116 27.96 25.78 0.36
CA TYR A 116 27.37 26.52 -0.74
C TYR A 116 27.81 27.99 -0.69
N TYR A 117 28.05 28.59 -1.84
CA TYR A 117 28.46 30.01 -1.92
C TYR A 117 27.28 30.88 -2.36
N VAL A 118 26.87 31.83 -1.51
CA VAL A 118 25.86 32.84 -1.82
C VAL A 118 26.47 34.22 -1.75
N HIS A 119 26.49 34.94 -2.88
CA HIS A 119 27.11 36.30 -2.99
C HIS A 119 28.52 36.41 -2.38
N GLY A 120 29.35 35.38 -2.57
CA GLY A 120 30.71 35.34 -2.05
C GLY A 120 30.87 34.98 -0.58
N VAL A 121 29.77 34.72 0.12
CA VAL A 121 29.74 34.18 1.48
C VAL A 121 29.61 32.66 1.40
N ARG A 122 30.50 31.96 2.12
CA ARG A 122 30.43 30.50 2.25
C ARG A 122 29.48 30.12 3.37
N TYR A 123 28.40 29.41 3.01
CA TYR A 123 27.51 28.72 3.96
C TYR A 123 27.95 27.27 4.09
N ILE A 124 28.00 26.76 5.31
CA ILE A 124 28.42 25.38 5.61
C ILE A 124 27.31 24.63 6.31
N GLU A 125 27.17 23.34 6.00
CA GLU A 125 26.34 22.43 6.74
C GLU A 125 27.20 21.67 7.75
N VAL A 126 26.78 21.67 9.00
CA VAL A 126 27.53 21.09 10.13
C VAL A 126 26.72 20.03 10.82
N ALA A 127 27.30 18.85 11.03
CA ALA A 127 26.69 17.74 11.75
C ALA A 127 26.84 17.93 13.26
N VAL A 128 25.73 18.13 13.96
CA VAL A 128 25.67 18.31 15.42
C VAL A 128 25.21 17.01 16.07
N PRO A 129 26.06 16.32 16.87
CA PRO A 129 25.64 15.12 17.57
C PRO A 129 24.63 15.44 18.66
N LEU A 130 23.51 14.69 18.65
CA LEU A 130 22.50 14.69 19.68
C LEU A 130 22.66 13.45 20.59
N GLY A 131 22.05 13.47 21.77
CA GLY A 131 21.89 12.27 22.59
C GLY A 131 20.75 11.39 22.11
N ALA A 132 20.42 10.38 22.90
CA ALA A 132 19.31 9.47 22.57
C ALA A 132 17.97 10.22 22.49
N ILE A 133 17.25 10.01 21.40
CA ILE A 133 15.91 10.57 21.16
C ILE A 133 14.98 9.38 20.86
N PRO A 134 13.76 9.35 21.41
CA PRO A 134 12.79 8.30 21.08
C PRO A 134 12.32 8.43 19.60
N VAL A 135 12.04 7.28 18.97
CA VAL A 135 11.44 7.25 17.62
C VAL A 135 10.18 8.12 17.59
N GLY A 136 10.06 8.97 16.58
CA GLY A 136 8.87 9.78 16.39
C GLY A 136 9.11 11.17 15.82
N TYR A 137 8.06 11.98 15.89
CA TYR A 137 8.03 13.34 15.38
C TYR A 137 8.11 14.33 16.55
N HIS A 138 9.16 15.13 16.57
CA HIS A 138 9.42 16.10 17.63
C HIS A 138 9.46 17.52 17.06
N GLN A 139 9.09 18.49 17.87
CA GLN A 139 9.41 19.89 17.58
C GLN A 139 10.75 20.22 18.22
N ALA A 140 11.62 20.91 17.48
CA ALA A 140 12.89 21.37 17.95
C ALA A 140 13.03 22.88 17.72
N LEU A 141 13.60 23.59 18.69
CA LEU A 141 14.08 24.95 18.54
C LEU A 141 15.59 24.89 18.32
N VAL A 142 16.05 25.33 17.18
CA VAL A 142 17.48 25.41 16.81
C VAL A 142 17.91 26.86 16.99
N SER A 143 18.99 27.10 17.73
CA SER A 143 19.54 28.44 17.96
C SER A 143 21.03 28.47 17.67
N VAL A 144 21.50 29.54 16.99
CA VAL A 144 22.92 29.83 16.74
C VAL A 144 23.15 31.32 17.05
N GLY A 145 23.82 31.61 18.15
CA GLY A 145 23.92 32.97 18.67
C GLY A 145 22.49 33.55 18.95
N GLU A 146 22.16 34.66 18.29
CA GLU A 146 20.86 35.31 18.43
C GLU A 146 19.79 34.79 17.42
N GLN A 147 20.19 34.02 16.44
CA GLN A 147 19.29 33.46 15.45
C GLN A 147 18.62 32.20 16.01
N SER A 148 17.32 32.02 15.73
CA SER A 148 16.60 30.79 16.07
C SER A 148 15.57 30.41 15.02
N LYS A 149 15.32 29.10 14.89
CA LYS A 149 14.32 28.54 14.01
C LYS A 149 13.64 27.35 14.68
N GLU A 150 12.31 27.30 14.59
CA GLU A 150 11.53 26.10 14.92
C GLU A 150 11.49 25.14 13.72
N VAL A 151 11.73 23.87 13.99
CA VAL A 151 11.72 22.80 12.95
C VAL A 151 11.03 21.56 13.48
N GLN A 152 10.51 20.75 12.56
CA GLN A 152 10.11 19.38 12.87
C GLN A 152 11.34 18.47 12.80
N LEU A 153 11.71 17.85 13.90
CA LEU A 153 12.77 16.85 13.98
C LEU A 153 12.12 15.45 13.96
N TRP A 154 12.48 14.67 12.95
CA TRP A 154 11.99 13.29 12.79
C TRP A 154 13.07 12.30 13.20
N ALA A 155 12.92 11.71 14.37
CA ALA A 155 13.81 10.69 14.91
C ALA A 155 13.49 9.34 14.24
N THR A 156 14.30 8.98 13.25
CA THR A 156 14.05 7.91 12.31
C THR A 156 14.88 6.67 12.66
N PRO A 157 14.28 5.49 12.91
CA PRO A 157 15.01 4.26 13.11
C PRO A 157 15.68 3.80 11.80
N GLU A 158 16.72 2.96 11.92
CA GLU A 158 17.44 2.42 10.76
C GLU A 158 16.51 1.61 9.84
N LYS A 159 15.68 0.76 10.44
CA LYS A 159 14.76 -0.15 9.73
C LYS A 159 13.33 0.10 10.16
N VAL A 160 12.38 -0.40 9.39
CA VAL A 160 10.99 -0.59 9.82
C VAL A 160 10.92 -1.62 10.95
N PHE A 161 9.83 -1.66 11.69
CA PHE A 161 9.59 -2.67 12.72
C PHE A 161 9.75 -4.08 12.12
N GLN A 162 10.47 -4.93 12.83
CA GLN A 162 10.75 -6.29 12.41
C GLN A 162 10.13 -7.27 13.42
N VAL A 163 9.56 -8.35 12.91
CA VAL A 163 9.35 -9.57 13.67
C VAL A 163 10.65 -10.40 13.68
N ASP A 164 10.71 -11.48 14.46
CA ASP A 164 11.87 -12.38 14.43
C ASP A 164 12.10 -12.97 13.03
N ASP A 165 13.28 -13.56 12.82
CA ASP A 165 13.74 -14.05 11.52
C ASP A 165 13.22 -15.47 11.18
N THR A 166 12.07 -15.88 11.71
CA THR A 166 11.47 -17.18 11.41
C THR A 166 10.71 -17.19 10.09
N LYS A 167 10.63 -18.35 9.45
CA LYS A 167 9.78 -18.56 8.27
C LYS A 167 8.32 -18.61 8.68
N ARG A 168 7.47 -17.80 8.03
CA ARG A 168 6.05 -17.66 8.36
C ARG A 168 5.17 -18.02 7.19
N THR A 169 4.01 -18.59 7.49
CA THR A 169 2.98 -18.88 6.51
C THR A 169 1.76 -17.99 6.77
N GLY A 170 1.12 -17.54 5.72
CA GLY A 170 -0.12 -16.77 5.78
C GLY A 170 -1.13 -17.14 4.72
N LEU A 171 -2.29 -16.52 4.82
CA LEU A 171 -3.36 -16.58 3.84
C LEU A 171 -3.50 -15.23 3.15
N SER A 172 -3.64 -15.20 1.84
CA SER A 172 -4.00 -14.00 1.08
C SER A 172 -5.44 -14.12 0.58
N LEU A 173 -6.21 -13.05 0.70
CA LEU A 173 -7.61 -13.05 0.25
C LEU A 173 -8.16 -11.64 -0.01
N GLN A 174 -9.24 -11.61 -0.79
CA GLN A 174 -10.13 -10.46 -0.94
C GLN A 174 -11.33 -10.67 -0.02
N LEU A 175 -11.48 -9.85 1.05
CA LEU A 175 -12.52 -10.07 2.06
C LEU A 175 -13.92 -10.10 1.47
N TYR A 176 -14.22 -9.23 0.49
CA TYR A 176 -15.54 -9.17 -0.15
C TYR A 176 -15.95 -10.48 -0.85
N THR A 177 -14.99 -11.31 -1.27
CA THR A 177 -15.30 -12.57 -2.00
C THR A 177 -15.81 -13.68 -1.09
N VAL A 178 -15.58 -13.57 0.23
CA VAL A 178 -15.87 -14.64 1.19
C VAL A 178 -17.35 -14.93 1.25
N LYS A 179 -17.70 -16.21 1.08
CA LYS A 179 -19.06 -16.69 1.10
C LYS A 179 -19.45 -17.19 2.47
N ASN A 180 -20.43 -16.53 3.10
CA ASN A 180 -21.01 -16.95 4.36
C ASN A 180 -22.52 -17.10 4.22
N LYS A 181 -23.08 -18.17 4.80
CA LYS A 181 -24.53 -18.41 4.83
C LYS A 181 -25.31 -17.37 5.65
N ALA A 182 -24.67 -16.75 6.62
CA ALA A 182 -25.24 -15.69 7.45
C ALA A 182 -24.88 -14.28 6.94
N GLY A 183 -24.10 -14.17 5.85
CA GLY A 183 -23.63 -12.90 5.30
C GLY A 183 -24.70 -12.17 4.48
N LEU A 184 -24.56 -10.85 4.42
CA LEU A 184 -25.45 -9.97 3.65
C LEU A 184 -24.96 -9.81 2.19
N GLY A 185 -24.56 -10.91 1.55
CA GLY A 185 -24.12 -10.92 0.14
C GLY A 185 -22.69 -10.39 -0.11
N ILE A 186 -21.92 -10.12 0.94
CA ILE A 186 -20.52 -9.69 0.91
C ILE A 186 -19.82 -10.21 2.16
N GLY A 187 -18.55 -10.61 2.04
CA GLY A 187 -17.75 -10.95 3.22
C GLY A 187 -17.49 -9.73 4.10
N ASP A 188 -17.53 -9.90 5.42
CA ASP A 188 -17.40 -8.84 6.41
C ASP A 188 -16.43 -9.18 7.55
N PHE A 189 -16.33 -8.34 8.58
CA PHE A 189 -15.39 -8.55 9.69
C PHE A 189 -15.73 -9.78 10.55
N ASN A 190 -16.95 -10.31 10.53
CA ASN A 190 -17.24 -11.59 11.18
C ASN A 190 -16.65 -12.77 10.38
N ASP A 191 -16.71 -12.70 9.06
CA ASP A 191 -16.05 -13.69 8.19
C ASP A 191 -14.53 -13.66 8.38
N LEU A 192 -13.96 -12.46 8.57
CA LEU A 192 -12.55 -12.31 8.89
C LEU A 192 -12.19 -12.93 10.24
N LEU A 193 -13.04 -12.80 11.28
CA LEU A 193 -12.84 -13.49 12.57
C LEU A 193 -12.84 -15.03 12.42
N GLU A 194 -13.76 -15.57 11.62
CA GLU A 194 -13.80 -17.00 11.32
C GLU A 194 -12.51 -17.45 10.60
N LEU A 195 -12.03 -16.66 9.64
CA LEU A 195 -10.76 -16.94 8.95
C LEU A 195 -9.56 -16.85 9.90
N CYS A 196 -9.55 -15.92 10.86
CA CYS A 196 -8.51 -15.85 11.89
C CYS A 196 -8.45 -17.15 12.72
N ASP A 197 -9.61 -17.67 13.12
CA ASP A 197 -9.67 -18.95 13.85
C ASP A 197 -9.16 -20.11 13.00
N LEU A 198 -9.55 -20.20 11.74
CA LEU A 198 -9.13 -21.26 10.82
C LEU A 198 -7.63 -21.18 10.53
N CYS A 199 -7.10 -19.99 10.28
CA CYS A 199 -5.66 -19.78 10.08
C CYS A 199 -4.86 -20.15 11.33
N ALA A 200 -5.29 -19.73 12.50
CA ALA A 200 -4.62 -20.06 13.76
C ALA A 200 -4.61 -21.57 14.04
N GLN A 201 -5.72 -22.29 13.76
CA GLN A 201 -5.79 -23.75 13.87
C GLN A 201 -4.80 -24.45 12.93
N GLN A 202 -4.48 -23.85 11.79
CA GLN A 202 -3.46 -24.32 10.86
C GLN A 202 -2.07 -23.75 11.15
N HIS A 203 -1.86 -23.09 12.29
CA HIS A 203 -0.59 -22.46 12.68
C HIS A 203 -0.06 -21.42 11.68
N MET A 204 -0.93 -20.75 10.96
CA MET A 204 -0.57 -19.61 10.11
C MET A 204 -0.32 -18.37 10.97
N ASP A 205 0.54 -17.47 10.49
CA ASP A 205 1.03 -16.32 11.23
C ASP A 205 0.37 -15.00 10.85
N TYR A 206 -0.27 -14.94 9.65
CA TYR A 206 -0.90 -13.72 9.14
C TYR A 206 -2.00 -13.97 8.11
N ILE A 207 -2.82 -12.95 7.90
CA ILE A 207 -3.78 -12.83 6.80
C ILE A 207 -3.47 -11.54 6.05
N LEU A 208 -3.13 -11.66 4.76
CA LEU A 208 -2.95 -10.54 3.83
C LEU A 208 -4.27 -10.21 3.16
N LEU A 209 -4.75 -8.99 3.35
CA LEU A 209 -5.99 -8.49 2.80
C LEU A 209 -5.71 -7.63 1.55
N ASN A 210 -6.68 -7.57 0.63
CA ASN A 210 -6.73 -6.47 -0.34
C ASN A 210 -7.14 -5.17 0.36
N PRO A 211 -6.99 -4.00 -0.29
CA PRO A 211 -7.35 -2.74 0.32
C PRO A 211 -8.79 -2.72 0.84
N LEU A 212 -8.94 -2.32 2.11
CA LEU A 212 -10.24 -2.14 2.76
C LEU A 212 -10.75 -0.70 2.66
N HIS A 213 -10.22 0.05 1.72
CA HIS A 213 -10.47 1.47 1.52
C HIS A 213 -11.93 1.82 1.27
N LEU A 214 -12.31 3.04 1.65
CA LEU A 214 -13.64 3.58 1.35
C LEU A 214 -13.88 3.62 -0.15
N LEU A 215 -14.95 2.98 -0.60
CA LEU A 215 -15.46 3.04 -1.98
C LEU A 215 -16.64 4.00 -2.11
N PHE A 216 -17.30 3.98 -3.25
CA PHE A 216 -18.38 4.91 -3.58
C PHE A 216 -19.75 4.28 -3.23
N ALA A 217 -20.35 4.69 -2.12
CA ALA A 217 -21.62 4.13 -1.64
C ALA A 217 -22.80 4.33 -2.61
N GLN A 218 -22.81 5.45 -3.35
CA GLN A 218 -23.87 5.78 -4.32
C GLN A 218 -23.57 5.29 -5.75
N GLN A 219 -22.36 4.83 -6.01
CA GLN A 219 -21.90 4.26 -7.28
C GLN A 219 -21.24 2.92 -6.98
N SER A 220 -22.05 2.03 -6.43
CA SER A 220 -21.60 0.74 -5.91
C SER A 220 -21.03 -0.20 -7.00
N GLU A 221 -21.23 0.11 -8.27
CA GLU A 221 -20.60 -0.55 -9.40
C GLU A 221 -19.10 -0.25 -9.51
N ARG A 222 -18.63 0.83 -8.90
CA ARG A 222 -17.20 1.19 -8.80
C ARG A 222 -16.54 0.40 -7.67
N ALA A 223 -16.33 -0.88 -7.93
CA ALA A 223 -15.95 -1.87 -6.91
C ALA A 223 -14.42 -2.03 -6.76
N SER A 224 -13.60 -1.38 -7.60
CA SER A 224 -12.14 -1.51 -7.53
C SER A 224 -11.58 -0.96 -6.21
N PRO A 225 -10.94 -1.78 -5.37
CA PRO A 225 -10.31 -1.31 -4.15
C PRO A 225 -9.01 -0.52 -4.42
N TYR A 226 -8.48 -0.57 -5.65
CA TYR A 226 -7.29 0.16 -6.10
C TYR A 226 -7.58 1.51 -6.75
N SER A 227 -8.87 1.86 -6.93
CA SER A 227 -9.32 3.21 -7.29
C SER A 227 -10.35 3.71 -6.27
N PRO A 228 -9.96 3.82 -4.99
CA PRO A 228 -10.89 4.11 -3.92
C PRO A 228 -11.31 5.57 -3.87
N ASN A 229 -12.41 5.83 -3.19
CA ASN A 229 -12.88 7.15 -2.82
C ASN A 229 -11.93 7.82 -1.81
N SER A 230 -11.43 7.05 -0.83
CA SER A 230 -10.40 7.48 0.12
C SER A 230 -9.58 6.30 0.64
N ARG A 231 -8.26 6.43 0.62
CA ARG A 231 -7.32 5.44 1.15
C ARG A 231 -7.16 5.50 2.68
N ALA A 232 -7.52 6.61 3.30
CA ALA A 232 -7.39 6.79 4.75
C ALA A 232 -8.63 6.33 5.53
N LEU A 233 -9.73 6.03 4.85
CA LEU A 233 -11.02 5.63 5.41
C LEU A 233 -11.36 4.20 5.01
N LEU A 234 -12.14 3.52 5.85
CA LEU A 234 -12.56 2.13 5.63
C LEU A 234 -13.90 2.06 4.91
N ASN A 235 -14.11 1.03 4.09
CA ASN A 235 -15.39 0.76 3.45
C ASN A 235 -16.39 0.21 4.48
N PRO A 236 -17.51 0.91 4.76
CA PRO A 236 -18.52 0.48 5.72
C PRO A 236 -19.16 -0.86 5.37
N LEU A 237 -19.11 -1.30 4.12
CA LEU A 237 -19.68 -2.60 3.71
C LEU A 237 -19.03 -3.79 4.41
N TYR A 238 -17.81 -3.62 4.98
CA TYR A 238 -17.16 -4.66 5.79
C TYR A 238 -17.65 -4.71 7.24
N ILE A 239 -18.46 -3.74 7.71
CA ILE A 239 -19.02 -3.78 9.06
C ILE A 239 -20.01 -4.95 9.17
N CYS A 240 -19.77 -5.83 10.13
CA CYS A 240 -20.74 -6.84 10.54
C CYS A 240 -21.73 -6.22 11.52
N ILE A 241 -23.01 -6.31 11.20
CA ILE A 241 -24.11 -5.77 12.01
C ILE A 241 -24.11 -6.39 13.43
N GLY A 242 -23.97 -7.72 13.50
CA GLY A 242 -24.03 -8.47 14.77
C GLY A 242 -22.86 -8.21 15.72
N LEU A 243 -21.72 -7.70 15.23
CA LEU A 243 -20.58 -7.34 16.06
C LEU A 243 -20.73 -5.96 16.69
N SER A 244 -21.67 -5.13 16.25
CA SER A 244 -21.94 -3.83 16.87
C SER A 244 -22.62 -3.99 18.22
N ALA A 245 -22.12 -3.27 19.24
CA ALA A 245 -22.79 -3.21 20.54
C ALA A 245 -24.22 -2.62 20.43
N ASP A 246 -24.45 -1.80 19.41
CA ASP A 246 -25.72 -1.10 19.17
C ASP A 246 -26.77 -2.00 18.46
N ALA A 247 -26.39 -3.24 18.13
CA ALA A 247 -27.32 -4.26 17.64
C ALA A 247 -28.15 -4.90 18.77
N LYS A 248 -27.63 -4.87 20.01
CA LYS A 248 -28.31 -5.51 21.15
C LYS A 248 -29.52 -4.70 21.57
N ASN A 249 -30.64 -5.39 21.81
CA ASN A 249 -31.91 -4.76 22.26
C ASN A 249 -32.38 -3.63 21.31
N ASN A 250 -32.24 -3.83 20.00
CA ASN A 250 -32.62 -2.89 18.95
C ASN A 250 -33.82 -3.45 18.14
N PRO A 251 -35.08 -3.16 18.56
CA PRO A 251 -36.26 -3.70 17.90
C PRO A 251 -36.41 -3.27 16.42
N GLN A 252 -35.94 -2.06 16.07
CA GLN A 252 -35.95 -1.58 14.70
C GLN A 252 -35.02 -2.42 13.83
N LEU A 253 -33.82 -2.71 14.31
CA LEU A 253 -32.86 -3.57 13.63
C LEU A 253 -33.41 -4.99 13.48
N ASP A 254 -33.99 -5.55 14.55
CA ASP A 254 -34.59 -6.90 14.52
C ASP A 254 -35.69 -6.99 13.46
N ALA A 255 -36.54 -5.98 13.33
CA ALA A 255 -37.57 -5.93 12.29
C ALA A 255 -36.99 -5.90 10.89
N LEU A 256 -35.96 -5.09 10.66
CA LEU A 256 -35.23 -5.00 9.37
C LEU A 256 -34.55 -6.33 9.00
N LEU A 257 -33.88 -6.99 9.96
CA LEU A 257 -33.23 -8.29 9.72
C LEU A 257 -34.21 -9.40 9.31
N HIS A 258 -35.48 -9.25 9.63
CA HIS A 258 -36.56 -10.17 9.21
C HIS A 258 -37.29 -9.74 7.92
N SER A 259 -36.89 -8.63 7.29
CA SER A 259 -37.46 -8.17 6.02
C SER A 259 -37.18 -9.12 4.86
N ASP A 260 -37.99 -9.05 3.81
CA ASP A 260 -37.83 -9.91 2.63
C ASP A 260 -36.56 -9.53 1.83
N GLU A 261 -36.17 -8.25 1.84
CA GLU A 261 -34.95 -7.74 1.18
C GLU A 261 -33.72 -8.35 1.81
N VAL A 262 -33.64 -8.37 3.14
CA VAL A 262 -32.53 -8.97 3.89
C VAL A 262 -32.47 -10.47 3.68
N LYS A 263 -33.65 -11.17 3.77
CA LYS A 263 -33.72 -12.61 3.51
C LYS A 263 -33.29 -12.98 2.09
N ALA A 264 -33.56 -12.12 1.10
CA ALA A 264 -33.14 -12.33 -0.27
C ALA A 264 -31.63 -12.32 -0.42
N LEU A 265 -30.91 -11.46 0.33
CA LEU A 265 -29.42 -11.43 0.36
C LEU A 265 -28.86 -12.68 1.05
N PHE A 266 -29.39 -13.11 2.17
CA PHE A 266 -28.98 -14.35 2.85
C PHE A 266 -29.12 -15.61 2.00
N ASN A 267 -30.12 -15.65 1.13
CA ASN A 267 -30.41 -16.81 0.26
C ASN A 267 -29.79 -16.68 -1.14
N SER A 268 -29.03 -15.62 -1.40
CA SER A 268 -28.40 -15.40 -2.70
C SER A 268 -27.33 -16.47 -2.97
N ASN A 269 -27.47 -17.15 -4.12
CA ASN A 269 -26.46 -18.03 -4.69
C ASN A 269 -25.75 -17.37 -5.88
N GLU A 270 -25.76 -16.03 -5.94
CA GLU A 270 -25.15 -15.29 -7.01
C GLU A 270 -23.63 -15.54 -7.06
N GLN A 271 -23.10 -15.67 -8.27
CA GLN A 271 -21.68 -15.84 -8.55
C GLN A 271 -20.91 -14.53 -8.39
N PHE A 272 -21.62 -13.41 -8.50
CA PHE A 272 -21.07 -12.06 -8.41
C PHE A 272 -21.83 -11.25 -7.37
N ILE A 273 -21.11 -10.39 -6.64
CA ILE A 273 -21.69 -9.47 -5.66
C ILE A 273 -22.55 -8.43 -6.38
N ASN A 274 -23.78 -8.29 -5.93
CA ASN A 274 -24.66 -7.18 -6.29
C ASN A 274 -24.45 -6.03 -5.30
N TYR A 275 -23.45 -5.21 -5.54
CA TYR A 275 -23.08 -4.11 -4.62
C TYR A 275 -24.21 -3.11 -4.40
N GLU A 276 -25.08 -2.86 -5.39
CA GLU A 276 -26.22 -1.96 -5.26
C GLU A 276 -27.20 -2.48 -4.20
N LYS A 277 -27.63 -3.75 -4.30
CA LYS A 277 -28.52 -4.36 -3.31
C LYS A 277 -27.88 -4.45 -1.93
N VAL A 278 -26.62 -4.90 -1.87
CA VAL A 278 -25.86 -5.02 -0.61
C VAL A 278 -25.74 -3.65 0.07
N SER A 279 -25.37 -2.62 -0.67
CA SER A 279 -25.22 -1.27 -0.16
C SER A 279 -26.57 -0.73 0.36
N ALA A 280 -27.64 -0.83 -0.43
CA ALA A 280 -28.96 -0.34 -0.02
C ALA A 280 -29.41 -0.98 1.30
N VAL A 281 -29.32 -2.31 1.42
CA VAL A 281 -29.72 -3.03 2.63
C VAL A 281 -28.82 -2.68 3.82
N LYS A 282 -27.50 -2.75 3.66
CA LYS A 282 -26.56 -2.48 4.77
C LYS A 282 -26.70 -1.05 5.30
N TYR A 283 -26.91 -0.06 4.45
CA TYR A 283 -27.09 1.33 4.91
C TYR A 283 -28.40 1.53 5.69
N GLU A 284 -29.49 0.84 5.37
CA GLU A 284 -30.70 0.87 6.20
C GLU A 284 -30.46 0.23 7.59
N LEU A 285 -29.74 -0.88 7.64
CA LEU A 285 -29.32 -1.51 8.91
C LEU A 285 -28.39 -0.59 9.72
N PHE A 286 -27.45 0.11 9.07
CA PHE A 286 -26.57 1.07 9.71
C PHE A 286 -27.33 2.27 10.30
N LYS A 287 -28.36 2.76 9.61
CA LYS A 287 -29.22 3.83 10.16
C LYS A 287 -29.93 3.37 11.43
N ALA A 288 -30.43 2.13 11.48
CA ALA A 288 -31.04 1.57 12.68
C ALA A 288 -30.03 1.43 13.83
N LEU A 289 -28.78 1.01 13.55
CA LEU A 289 -27.72 0.96 14.55
C LEU A 289 -27.39 2.37 15.10
N PHE A 290 -27.24 3.34 14.22
CA PHE A 290 -26.90 4.70 14.60
C PHE A 290 -28.02 5.37 15.40
N SER A 291 -29.28 5.21 15.00
CA SER A 291 -30.43 5.74 15.76
C SER A 291 -30.52 5.12 17.15
N HIS A 292 -30.19 3.83 17.30
CA HIS A 292 -30.12 3.18 18.60
C HIS A 292 -28.95 3.72 19.44
N PHE A 293 -27.78 3.93 18.84
CA PHE A 293 -26.62 4.56 19.48
C PHE A 293 -26.97 5.96 20.02
N GLU A 294 -27.59 6.82 19.18
CA GLU A 294 -27.99 8.17 19.62
C GLU A 294 -28.94 8.15 20.80
N ALA A 295 -29.93 7.24 20.79
CA ALA A 295 -30.96 7.16 21.82
C ALA A 295 -30.49 6.47 23.11
N HIS A 296 -29.68 5.41 23.03
CA HIS A 296 -29.46 4.46 24.12
C HIS A 296 -27.99 4.26 24.52
N ALA A 297 -27.02 4.86 23.81
CA ALA A 297 -25.61 4.68 24.17
C ALA A 297 -25.32 5.20 25.57
N SER A 298 -24.50 4.46 26.33
CA SER A 298 -24.00 4.89 27.62
C SER A 298 -23.07 6.11 27.47
N ALA A 299 -22.86 6.84 28.58
CA ALA A 299 -21.93 7.98 28.63
C ALA A 299 -20.52 7.54 28.16
N SER A 300 -20.00 6.43 28.69
CA SER A 300 -18.69 5.88 28.30
C SER A 300 -18.59 5.65 26.79
N ARG A 301 -19.62 5.07 26.19
CA ARG A 301 -19.60 4.76 24.75
C ARG A 301 -19.68 6.02 23.87
N ARG A 302 -20.41 7.05 24.34
CA ARG A 302 -20.42 8.38 23.70
C ARG A 302 -19.05 9.06 23.80
N ASP A 303 -18.40 8.95 24.95
CA ASP A 303 -17.06 9.50 25.16
C ASP A 303 -16.01 8.79 24.28
N GLU A 304 -16.10 7.46 24.14
CA GLU A 304 -15.24 6.70 23.22
C GLU A 304 -15.41 7.18 21.77
N PHE A 305 -16.65 7.37 21.31
CA PHE A 305 -16.93 7.90 19.98
C PHE A 305 -16.41 9.34 19.81
N ALA A 306 -16.63 10.21 20.79
CA ALA A 306 -16.13 11.58 20.78
C ALA A 306 -14.59 11.63 20.75
N GLN A 307 -13.93 10.74 21.51
CA GLN A 307 -12.48 10.61 21.48
C GLN A 307 -11.98 10.12 20.12
N PHE A 308 -12.63 9.14 19.51
CA PHE A 308 -12.32 8.68 18.15
C PHE A 308 -12.44 9.83 17.14
N CYS A 309 -13.53 10.59 17.18
CA CYS A 309 -13.73 11.74 16.30
C CYS A 309 -12.63 12.80 16.48
N LYS A 310 -12.25 13.10 17.72
CA LYS A 310 -11.17 14.05 18.03
C LYS A 310 -9.81 13.57 17.50
N GLN A 311 -9.49 12.30 17.72
CA GLN A 311 -8.21 11.71 17.28
C GLN A 311 -8.07 11.62 15.77
N ASN A 312 -9.18 11.45 15.04
CA ASN A 312 -9.23 11.27 13.60
C ASN A 312 -9.84 12.48 12.86
N ALA A 313 -9.95 13.64 13.51
CA ALA A 313 -10.67 14.80 12.98
C ALA A 313 -10.18 15.21 11.59
N GLN A 314 -8.86 15.23 11.36
CA GLN A 314 -8.26 15.59 10.07
C GLN A 314 -8.75 14.67 8.94
N THR A 315 -8.80 13.37 9.17
CA THR A 315 -9.23 12.38 8.17
C THR A 315 -10.76 12.39 8.02
N LEU A 316 -11.51 12.46 9.12
CA LEU A 316 -12.97 12.39 9.09
C LEU A 316 -13.60 13.62 8.40
N THR A 317 -13.03 14.81 8.57
CA THR A 317 -13.54 16.04 7.94
C THR A 317 -13.44 16.01 6.41
N THR A 318 -12.61 15.12 5.84
CA THR A 318 -12.54 14.94 4.37
C THR A 318 -13.83 14.36 3.78
N LEU A 319 -14.66 13.67 4.57
CA LEU A 319 -15.91 13.05 4.09
C LEU A 319 -16.93 14.06 3.53
N ASN A 320 -16.91 15.29 3.99
CA ASN A 320 -17.79 16.38 3.53
C ASN A 320 -19.25 15.93 3.29
N SER A 321 -19.81 15.21 4.25
CA SER A 321 -21.10 14.50 4.16
C SER A 321 -22.26 15.38 4.60
N ALA A 322 -23.45 15.07 4.09
CA ALA A 322 -24.72 15.69 4.55
C ALA A 322 -25.09 15.26 5.99
N ASN A 323 -24.60 14.10 6.45
CA ASN A 323 -24.76 13.62 7.83
C ASN A 323 -23.40 13.17 8.40
N PRO A 324 -22.51 14.11 8.75
CA PRO A 324 -21.14 13.77 9.19
C PRO A 324 -21.10 12.83 10.39
N THR A 325 -21.99 13.02 11.38
CA THR A 325 -22.01 12.19 12.60
C THR A 325 -22.30 10.72 12.31
N PHE A 326 -23.22 10.45 11.37
CA PHE A 326 -23.51 9.11 10.92
C PHE A 326 -22.29 8.46 10.22
N ASP A 327 -21.66 9.16 9.30
CA ASP A 327 -20.51 8.64 8.59
C ASP A 327 -19.29 8.45 9.52
N TYR A 328 -19.09 9.34 10.50
CA TYR A 328 -18.07 9.18 11.53
C TYR A 328 -18.34 7.95 12.40
N TYR A 329 -19.63 7.70 12.72
CA TYR A 329 -20.04 6.50 13.44
C TYR A 329 -19.70 5.24 12.64
N LEU A 330 -19.95 5.21 11.33
CA LEU A 330 -19.57 4.08 10.47
C LEU A 330 -18.07 3.86 10.44
N GLN A 331 -17.27 4.92 10.33
CA GLN A 331 -15.82 4.81 10.38
C GLN A 331 -15.34 4.29 11.75
N TRP A 332 -15.96 4.74 12.83
CA TRP A 332 -15.67 4.23 14.16
C TRP A 332 -15.99 2.74 14.29
N GLN A 333 -17.17 2.30 13.85
CA GLN A 333 -17.55 0.88 13.86
C GLN A 333 -16.60 0.01 13.04
N ALA A 334 -16.26 0.45 11.82
CA ALA A 334 -15.33 -0.27 10.97
C ALA A 334 -13.95 -0.41 11.63
N LYS A 335 -13.42 0.67 12.21
CA LYS A 335 -12.11 0.66 12.89
C LYS A 335 -12.11 -0.21 14.14
N LEU A 336 -13.18 -0.17 14.95
CA LEU A 336 -13.34 -1.03 16.12
C LEU A 336 -13.33 -2.51 15.73
N GLN A 337 -14.08 -2.88 14.70
CA GLN A 337 -14.17 -4.28 14.26
C GLN A 337 -12.87 -4.78 13.63
N LEU A 338 -12.20 -3.97 12.80
CA LEU A 338 -10.88 -4.31 12.25
C LEU A 338 -9.84 -4.52 13.37
N SER A 339 -9.80 -3.60 14.34
CA SER A 339 -8.90 -3.71 15.49
C SER A 339 -9.22 -4.93 16.36
N HIS A 340 -10.50 -5.29 16.48
CA HIS A 340 -10.92 -6.52 17.16
C HIS A 340 -10.43 -7.76 16.43
N CYS A 341 -10.51 -7.80 15.09
CA CYS A 341 -9.95 -8.91 14.29
C CYS A 341 -8.44 -9.04 14.50
N GLN A 342 -7.68 -7.94 14.46
CA GLN A 342 -6.24 -7.97 14.73
C GLN A 342 -5.93 -8.53 16.13
N GLN A 343 -6.61 -8.01 17.16
CA GLN A 343 -6.39 -8.49 18.52
C GLN A 343 -6.77 -9.96 18.67
N HIS A 344 -7.81 -10.40 17.98
CA HIS A 344 -8.21 -11.81 17.96
C HIS A 344 -7.13 -12.70 17.35
N CYS A 345 -6.55 -12.30 16.21
CA CYS A 345 -5.42 -13.01 15.61
C CYS A 345 -4.26 -13.16 16.59
N LEU A 346 -3.84 -12.09 17.25
CA LEU A 346 -2.74 -12.10 18.22
C LEU A 346 -3.06 -12.99 19.43
N ASN A 347 -4.29 -12.93 19.95
CA ASN A 347 -4.74 -13.77 21.07
C ASN A 347 -4.78 -15.27 20.71
N LYS A 348 -4.93 -15.59 19.42
CA LYS A 348 -4.85 -16.98 18.89
C LYS A 348 -3.42 -17.42 18.57
N GLY A 349 -2.41 -16.58 18.81
CA GLY A 349 -1.01 -16.90 18.62
C GLY A 349 -0.46 -16.64 17.22
N MET A 350 -1.19 -15.95 16.35
CA MET A 350 -0.66 -15.50 15.06
C MET A 350 0.37 -14.39 15.31
N ALA A 351 1.57 -14.54 14.75
CA ALA A 351 2.69 -13.64 15.09
C ALA A 351 2.57 -12.22 14.51
N ILE A 352 1.86 -12.07 13.40
CA ILE A 352 1.67 -10.77 12.72
C ILE A 352 0.18 -10.37 12.78
N GLY A 353 -0.73 -11.33 12.56
CA GLY A 353 -2.16 -11.05 12.45
C GLY A 353 -2.54 -10.52 11.06
N LEU A 354 -3.19 -9.36 10.99
CA LEU A 354 -3.66 -8.81 9.72
C LEU A 354 -2.58 -7.96 9.05
N ILE A 355 -2.49 -8.08 7.72
CA ILE A 355 -1.69 -7.20 6.85
C ILE A 355 -2.66 -6.49 5.92
N ASN A 356 -2.76 -5.16 6.05
CA ASN A 356 -3.51 -4.32 5.12
C ASN A 356 -2.74 -4.12 3.82
N ASP A 357 -3.45 -3.67 2.78
CA ASP A 357 -2.88 -3.25 1.51
C ASP A 357 -3.24 -1.78 1.23
N LEU A 358 -2.25 -0.98 0.84
CA LEU A 358 -2.41 0.43 0.52
C LEU A 358 -2.32 0.63 -0.98
N ALA A 359 -3.42 1.06 -1.59
CA ALA A 359 -3.47 1.40 -3.01
C ALA A 359 -2.54 2.58 -3.35
N VAL A 360 -1.97 2.57 -4.56
CA VAL A 360 -1.01 3.59 -5.01
C VAL A 360 -1.62 5.01 -5.07
N GLY A 361 -2.91 5.12 -5.38
CA GLY A 361 -3.63 6.39 -5.50
C GLY A 361 -5.10 6.28 -5.12
N CYS A 362 -5.82 7.39 -5.24
CA CYS A 362 -7.27 7.49 -5.08
C CYS A 362 -7.93 7.95 -6.37
N ALA A 363 -9.24 7.78 -6.48
CA ALA A 363 -10.01 8.26 -7.63
C ALA A 363 -10.04 9.81 -7.70
N GLY A 364 -9.98 10.38 -8.91
CA GLY A 364 -9.94 11.83 -9.13
C GLY A 364 -11.24 12.59 -8.78
N ASP A 365 -12.32 11.88 -8.52
CA ASP A 365 -13.57 12.40 -8.00
C ASP A 365 -13.87 11.91 -6.57
N GLY A 366 -12.90 11.24 -5.93
CA GLY A 366 -12.98 10.78 -4.55
C GLY A 366 -12.83 11.90 -3.52
N VAL A 367 -13.36 11.70 -2.31
CA VAL A 367 -13.29 12.70 -1.22
C VAL A 367 -11.86 12.97 -0.79
N GLU A 368 -10.93 12.02 -0.93
CA GLU A 368 -9.51 12.23 -0.67
C GLU A 368 -8.93 13.30 -1.61
N TYR A 369 -9.14 13.14 -2.91
CA TYR A 369 -8.70 14.12 -3.89
C TYR A 369 -9.39 15.47 -3.70
N GLN A 370 -10.73 15.47 -3.59
CA GLN A 370 -11.52 16.71 -3.50
C GLN A 370 -11.17 17.55 -2.27
N SER A 371 -10.87 16.91 -1.14
CA SER A 371 -10.52 17.63 0.10
C SER A 371 -9.07 18.13 0.12
N GLN A 372 -8.21 17.63 -0.77
CA GLN A 372 -6.77 17.87 -0.77
C GLN A 372 -6.23 18.24 -2.16
N GLN A 373 -7.06 18.85 -3.01
CA GLN A 373 -6.70 19.16 -4.41
C GLN A 373 -5.36 19.88 -4.56
N SER A 374 -5.04 20.79 -3.63
CA SER A 374 -3.77 21.53 -3.64
C SER A 374 -2.52 20.64 -3.51
N LEU A 375 -2.65 19.41 -3.05
CA LEU A 375 -1.55 18.45 -2.94
C LEU A 375 -1.33 17.64 -4.22
N PHE A 376 -2.27 17.70 -5.15
CA PHE A 376 -2.18 16.96 -6.41
C PHE A 376 -1.74 17.88 -7.56
N SER A 377 -1.20 17.27 -8.59
CA SER A 377 -0.80 17.95 -9.81
C SER A 377 -1.99 18.11 -10.73
N ASP A 378 -2.06 19.25 -11.42
CA ASP A 378 -3.11 19.50 -12.41
C ASP A 378 -2.89 18.63 -13.65
N ASN A 379 -3.96 17.98 -14.15
CA ASN A 379 -3.96 17.24 -15.41
C ASN A 379 -2.84 16.20 -15.56
N ALA A 380 -2.41 15.57 -14.45
CA ALA A 380 -1.47 14.48 -14.45
C ALA A 380 -2.03 13.27 -13.68
N ASN A 381 -2.01 12.10 -14.31
CA ASN A 381 -2.38 10.84 -13.71
C ASN A 381 -1.17 9.93 -13.52
N VAL A 382 -1.26 9.04 -12.56
CA VAL A 382 -0.27 7.97 -12.35
C VAL A 382 -0.50 6.86 -13.36
N GLY A 383 0.58 6.23 -13.83
CA GLY A 383 0.53 5.10 -14.73
C GLY A 383 1.86 4.35 -14.78
N ALA A 384 2.06 3.62 -15.86
CA ALA A 384 3.30 2.90 -16.15
C ALA A 384 3.72 3.11 -17.62
N PRO A 385 5.03 3.16 -17.90
CA PRO A 385 5.52 3.21 -19.28
C PRO A 385 5.22 1.91 -20.01
N PRO A 386 5.36 1.88 -21.36
CA PRO A 386 5.27 0.68 -22.14
C PRO A 386 6.18 -0.44 -21.62
N ASP A 387 5.61 -1.62 -21.42
CA ASP A 387 6.28 -2.81 -20.94
C ASP A 387 5.83 -4.06 -21.76
N PRO A 388 6.37 -5.28 -21.50
CA PRO A 388 5.96 -6.49 -22.23
C PRO A 388 4.50 -6.88 -22.05
N TRP A 389 3.85 -6.48 -20.95
CA TRP A 389 2.46 -6.81 -20.65
C TRP A 389 1.49 -5.75 -21.16
N ALA A 390 1.97 -4.48 -21.27
CA ALA A 390 1.20 -3.33 -21.75
C ALA A 390 2.03 -2.50 -22.73
N GLN A 391 2.08 -2.93 -24.00
CA GLN A 391 2.90 -2.29 -25.04
C GLN A 391 2.56 -0.82 -25.29
N ALA A 392 1.33 -0.41 -24.99
CA ALA A 392 0.90 0.99 -25.07
C ALA A 392 1.23 1.79 -23.80
N GLY A 393 1.75 1.14 -22.75
CA GLY A 393 1.78 1.70 -21.40
C GLY A 393 0.41 1.66 -20.72
N GLN A 394 0.35 2.15 -19.48
CA GLN A 394 -0.88 2.18 -18.70
C GLN A 394 -1.11 3.59 -18.12
N ASN A 395 -2.35 4.05 -18.18
CA ASN A 395 -2.83 5.19 -17.41
C ASN A 395 -3.87 4.66 -16.42
N TRP A 396 -3.57 4.74 -15.12
CA TRP A 396 -4.45 4.21 -14.08
C TRP A 396 -5.60 5.16 -13.70
N GLY A 397 -5.61 6.38 -14.28
CA GLY A 397 -6.65 7.37 -14.00
C GLY A 397 -6.63 7.92 -12.58
N LEU A 398 -5.53 7.76 -11.87
CA LEU A 398 -5.34 8.20 -10.49
C LEU A 398 -4.55 9.51 -10.49
N PRO A 399 -5.07 10.62 -9.92
CA PRO A 399 -4.34 11.88 -9.86
C PRO A 399 -2.96 11.74 -9.21
N ALA A 400 -1.96 12.38 -9.79
CA ALA A 400 -0.59 12.33 -9.28
C ALA A 400 -0.39 13.35 -8.15
N LEU A 401 0.19 12.92 -7.02
CA LEU A 401 0.61 13.83 -5.95
C LEU A 401 1.75 14.74 -6.44
N ASN A 402 1.70 16.02 -6.08
CA ASN A 402 2.74 16.98 -6.40
C ASN A 402 3.88 16.91 -5.35
N PRO A 403 5.12 16.55 -5.74
CA PRO A 403 6.23 16.42 -4.79
C PRO A 403 6.56 17.70 -4.01
N GLN A 404 6.41 18.89 -4.64
CA GLN A 404 6.67 20.15 -3.96
C GLN A 404 5.56 20.48 -2.95
N GLN A 405 4.31 20.21 -3.30
CA GLN A 405 3.18 20.44 -2.38
C GLN A 405 3.23 19.49 -1.18
N LEU A 406 3.72 18.25 -1.35
CA LEU A 406 3.99 17.36 -0.21
C LEU A 406 5.02 17.94 0.75
N LYS A 407 6.09 18.58 0.24
CA LYS A 407 7.09 19.28 1.08
C LYS A 407 6.46 20.49 1.78
N ASN A 408 5.67 21.30 1.06
CA ASN A 408 4.99 22.48 1.61
C ASN A 408 3.98 22.11 2.72
N ASP A 409 3.33 20.94 2.60
CA ASP A 409 2.47 20.35 3.64
C ASP A 409 3.28 19.72 4.80
N HIS A 410 4.60 19.82 4.81
CA HIS A 410 5.47 19.12 5.76
C HIS A 410 5.12 17.62 5.86
N PHE A 411 4.68 17.03 4.76
CA PHE A 411 4.26 15.62 4.61
C PHE A 411 3.11 15.19 5.55
N ALA A 412 2.32 16.12 6.06
CA ALA A 412 1.26 15.84 7.03
C ALA A 412 0.20 14.89 6.44
N PHE A 413 -0.17 15.10 5.18
CA PHE A 413 -1.08 14.23 4.44
C PHE A 413 -0.55 12.79 4.37
N TYR A 414 0.68 12.61 3.86
CA TYR A 414 1.25 11.27 3.68
C TYR A 414 1.45 10.55 5.01
N ARG A 415 1.90 11.27 6.05
CA ARG A 415 2.01 10.73 7.42
C ARG A 415 0.67 10.26 7.95
N SER A 416 -0.41 11.04 7.76
CA SER A 416 -1.77 10.67 8.17
C SER A 416 -2.28 9.45 7.43
N LEU A 417 -2.00 9.35 6.13
CA LEU A 417 -2.37 8.22 5.28
C LEU A 417 -1.71 6.92 5.75
N ILE A 418 -0.39 6.94 5.95
CA ILE A 418 0.36 5.75 6.40
C ILE A 418 -0.11 5.32 7.80
N ARG A 419 -0.26 6.26 8.73
CA ARG A 419 -0.76 5.99 10.08
C ARG A 419 -2.15 5.36 10.05
N ALA A 420 -3.09 5.88 9.26
CA ALA A 420 -4.45 5.35 9.17
C ALA A 420 -4.47 3.88 8.74
N ASN A 421 -3.54 3.48 7.84
CA ASN A 421 -3.44 2.13 7.30
C ASN A 421 -2.63 1.16 8.19
N MET A 422 -1.74 1.66 9.04
CA MET A 422 -0.97 0.83 9.99
C MET A 422 -1.68 0.64 11.33
N GLN A 423 -2.54 1.57 11.75
CA GLN A 423 -3.25 1.45 13.01
C GLN A 423 -4.20 0.26 13.06
N GLY A 424 -4.02 -0.61 14.07
CA GLY A 424 -4.90 -1.75 14.34
C GLY A 424 -4.67 -2.95 13.40
N VAL A 425 -3.48 -3.06 12.81
CA VAL A 425 -3.02 -4.21 12.03
C VAL A 425 -1.54 -4.48 12.32
N GLY A 426 -1.05 -5.68 11.98
CA GLY A 426 0.35 -6.08 12.22
C GLY A 426 1.27 -5.89 11.02
N GLY A 427 0.72 -5.57 9.83
CA GLY A 427 1.50 -5.33 8.63
C GLY A 427 0.80 -4.40 7.63
N LEU A 428 1.59 -3.77 6.76
CA LEU A 428 1.12 -2.96 5.63
C LEU A 428 1.88 -3.37 4.36
N ARG A 429 1.14 -3.84 3.35
CA ARG A 429 1.63 -3.94 1.99
C ARG A 429 1.40 -2.60 1.29
N ILE A 430 2.39 -2.12 0.59
CA ILE A 430 2.33 -0.89 -0.21
C ILE A 430 2.32 -1.30 -1.67
N ASP A 431 1.21 -1.03 -2.31
CA ASP A 431 1.05 -1.23 -3.74
C ASP A 431 1.96 -0.29 -4.52
N HIS A 432 2.67 -0.82 -5.53
CA HIS A 432 3.64 -0.08 -6.33
C HIS A 432 4.61 0.77 -5.47
N VAL A 433 5.41 0.11 -4.63
CA VAL A 433 6.32 0.77 -3.65
C VAL A 433 7.30 1.75 -4.30
N MET A 434 7.51 1.65 -5.61
CA MET A 434 8.27 2.62 -6.41
C MET A 434 7.73 4.04 -6.30
N ALA A 435 6.47 4.22 -5.94
CA ALA A 435 5.84 5.51 -5.66
C ALA A 435 6.58 6.33 -4.59
N LEU A 436 7.33 5.69 -3.69
CA LEU A 436 8.20 6.40 -2.73
C LEU A 436 9.32 7.18 -3.42
N ARG A 437 9.81 6.67 -4.54
CA ARG A 437 10.95 7.25 -5.27
C ARG A 437 10.55 8.00 -6.51
N ARG A 438 9.69 7.39 -7.34
CA ARG A 438 9.23 7.97 -8.62
C ARG A 438 7.92 7.34 -9.07
N LEU A 439 7.14 8.14 -9.81
CA LEU A 439 5.94 7.69 -10.52
C LEU A 439 6.03 8.09 -11.98
N TRP A 440 5.46 7.26 -12.85
CA TRP A 440 5.21 7.63 -14.22
C TRP A 440 3.98 8.53 -14.28
N TRP A 441 4.14 9.75 -14.80
CA TRP A 441 3.04 10.67 -15.03
C TRP A 441 2.55 10.59 -16.44
N CYS A 442 1.26 10.33 -16.61
CA CYS A 442 0.52 10.43 -17.86
C CYS A 442 -0.21 11.78 -17.88
N PHE A 443 -0.10 12.52 -18.97
CA PHE A 443 -0.75 13.82 -19.11
C PHE A 443 -2.10 13.68 -19.81
N GLU A 444 -3.10 14.50 -19.44
CA GLU A 444 -4.40 14.52 -20.12
C GLU A 444 -4.24 14.79 -21.62
N ASN A 445 -5.07 14.11 -22.41
CA ASN A 445 -5.11 14.15 -23.89
C ASN A 445 -3.88 13.57 -24.59
N ASN A 446 -2.97 12.90 -23.89
CA ASN A 446 -1.82 12.25 -24.51
C ASN A 446 -1.93 10.72 -24.45
N HIS A 447 -1.32 10.08 -25.42
CA HIS A 447 -1.07 8.65 -25.34
C HIS A 447 -0.18 8.36 -24.13
N THR A 448 -0.39 7.22 -23.49
CA THR A 448 0.38 6.77 -22.31
C THR A 448 1.90 6.73 -22.55
N GLN A 449 2.34 6.70 -23.83
CA GLN A 449 3.75 6.77 -24.24
C GLN A 449 4.40 8.15 -24.04
N ASP A 450 3.61 9.23 -23.93
CA ASP A 450 4.10 10.61 -23.83
C ASP A 450 4.28 11.06 -22.36
N GLY A 451 4.43 10.13 -21.45
CA GLY A 451 4.66 10.42 -20.04
C GLY A 451 6.14 10.61 -19.67
N CYS A 452 6.41 10.94 -18.43
CA CYS A 452 7.76 10.94 -17.86
C CYS A 452 7.74 10.51 -16.39
N TYR A 453 8.91 10.10 -15.90
CA TYR A 453 9.08 9.87 -14.47
C TYR A 453 9.24 11.19 -13.71
N VAL A 454 8.49 11.33 -12.62
CA VAL A 454 8.63 12.40 -11.64
C VAL A 454 9.08 11.79 -10.32
N TYR A 455 10.15 12.35 -9.74
CA TYR A 455 10.79 11.86 -8.52
C TYR A 455 10.22 12.54 -7.29
N TYR A 456 10.02 11.75 -6.25
CA TYR A 456 9.47 12.15 -4.96
C TYR A 456 10.58 12.28 -3.90
N PRO A 457 10.33 12.99 -2.79
CA PRO A 457 11.28 13.16 -1.69
C PRO A 457 11.44 11.85 -0.90
N PHE A 458 12.13 10.88 -1.50
CA PHE A 458 12.26 9.49 -1.08
C PHE A 458 12.64 9.32 0.38
N GLU A 459 13.66 10.06 0.85
CA GLU A 459 14.16 9.96 2.22
C GLU A 459 13.09 10.29 3.26
N HIS A 460 12.25 11.32 2.99
CA HIS A 460 11.18 11.70 3.90
C HIS A 460 10.03 10.69 3.89
N LEU A 461 9.63 10.20 2.71
CA LEU A 461 8.57 9.20 2.60
C LEU A 461 8.99 7.88 3.26
N LEU A 462 10.25 7.47 3.08
CA LEU A 462 10.82 6.29 3.72
C LEU A 462 10.94 6.48 5.24
N ALA A 463 11.32 7.67 5.70
CA ALA A 463 11.37 8.00 7.14
C ALA A 463 9.99 7.89 7.78
N ILE A 464 8.93 8.34 7.12
CA ILE A 464 7.56 8.19 7.60
C ILE A 464 7.20 6.71 7.77
N LEU A 465 7.51 5.87 6.78
CA LEU A 465 7.25 4.42 6.87
C LEU A 465 7.98 3.81 8.06
N LYS A 466 9.26 4.16 8.25
CA LYS A 466 10.07 3.65 9.37
C LYS A 466 9.49 4.08 10.71
N ILE A 467 9.14 5.35 10.87
CA ILE A 467 8.59 5.89 12.13
C ILE A 467 7.22 5.28 12.42
N GLU A 468 6.28 5.35 11.47
CA GLU A 468 4.92 4.84 11.68
C GLU A 468 4.90 3.32 11.90
N SER A 469 5.78 2.59 11.24
CA SER A 469 5.97 1.15 11.43
C SER A 469 6.33 0.82 12.89
N HIS A 470 7.27 1.55 13.50
CA HIS A 470 7.63 1.38 14.91
C HIS A 470 6.53 1.82 15.87
N LEU A 471 5.88 2.96 15.61
CA LEU A 471 4.82 3.48 16.47
C LEU A 471 3.60 2.55 16.49
N ASN A 472 3.35 1.80 15.42
CA ASN A 472 2.23 0.88 15.30
C ASN A 472 2.62 -0.61 15.40
N GLN A 473 3.91 -0.94 15.58
CA GLN A 473 4.45 -2.31 15.57
C GLN A 473 4.03 -3.11 14.32
N CYS A 474 4.15 -2.48 13.16
CA CYS A 474 3.61 -2.93 11.88
C CYS A 474 4.76 -3.22 10.91
N ILE A 475 4.90 -4.45 10.41
CA ILE A 475 5.87 -4.77 9.34
C ILE A 475 5.46 -4.10 8.03
N VAL A 476 6.41 -3.90 7.13
CA VAL A 476 6.16 -3.28 5.81
C VAL A 476 6.58 -4.24 4.70
N ILE A 477 5.69 -4.42 3.74
CA ILE A 477 5.93 -5.17 2.49
C ILE A 477 5.77 -4.18 1.35
N GLY A 478 6.76 -4.06 0.48
CA GLY A 478 6.69 -3.25 -0.73
C GLY A 478 6.43 -4.12 -1.95
N GLU A 479 5.38 -3.85 -2.69
CA GLU A 479 5.18 -4.46 -4.00
C GLU A 479 6.18 -3.83 -4.97
N ASP A 480 7.14 -4.62 -5.40
CA ASP A 480 8.27 -4.23 -6.24
C ASP A 480 8.35 -5.07 -7.53
N LEU A 481 7.17 -5.46 -8.06
CA LEU A 481 7.06 -6.13 -9.35
C LEU A 481 7.43 -5.19 -10.50
N GLY A 482 8.02 -5.76 -11.56
CA GLY A 482 8.44 -5.01 -12.74
C GLY A 482 9.88 -4.46 -12.65
N ILE A 483 10.12 -3.31 -13.29
CA ILE A 483 11.48 -2.74 -13.41
C ILE A 483 11.75 -1.79 -12.24
N VAL A 484 12.43 -2.30 -11.22
CA VAL A 484 12.83 -1.54 -10.04
C VAL A 484 14.31 -1.15 -10.17
N PRO A 485 14.67 0.15 -10.07
CA PRO A 485 16.06 0.57 -10.03
C PRO A 485 16.82 -0.09 -8.88
N PRO A 486 18.07 -0.57 -9.13
CA PRO A 486 18.85 -1.30 -8.13
C PRO A 486 19.07 -0.52 -6.83
N GLU A 487 19.24 0.81 -6.92
CA GLU A 487 19.42 1.67 -5.76
C GLU A 487 18.16 1.74 -4.87
N VAL A 488 16.96 1.66 -5.47
CA VAL A 488 15.70 1.62 -4.70
C VAL A 488 15.54 0.26 -4.04
N LYS A 489 15.76 -0.82 -4.78
CA LYS A 489 15.71 -2.18 -4.26
C LYS A 489 16.67 -2.35 -3.08
N HIS A 490 17.89 -1.81 -3.21
CA HIS A 490 18.86 -1.79 -2.11
C HIS A 490 18.36 -0.99 -0.90
N ALA A 491 17.86 0.23 -1.11
CA ALA A 491 17.37 1.10 -0.03
C ALA A 491 16.19 0.48 0.73
N LEU A 492 15.26 -0.17 0.03
CA LEU A 492 14.15 -0.90 0.65
C LEU A 492 14.66 -2.08 1.49
N ALA A 493 15.59 -2.88 0.94
CA ALA A 493 16.16 -4.04 1.62
C ALA A 493 16.92 -3.65 2.91
N VAL A 494 17.80 -2.62 2.86
CA VAL A 494 18.53 -2.15 4.06
C VAL A 494 17.59 -1.52 5.08
N SER A 495 16.45 -0.99 4.64
CA SER A 495 15.40 -0.47 5.51
C SER A 495 14.53 -1.57 6.13
N GLY A 496 14.78 -2.84 5.82
CA GLY A 496 14.04 -3.97 6.37
C GLY A 496 12.60 -4.10 5.81
N ILE A 497 12.33 -3.51 4.64
CA ILE A 497 11.05 -3.66 3.94
C ILE A 497 11.10 -4.96 3.14
N TYR A 498 10.12 -5.84 3.34
CA TYR A 498 9.99 -7.07 2.57
C TYR A 498 9.66 -6.77 1.11
N SER A 499 10.32 -7.43 0.16
CA SER A 499 9.88 -7.45 -1.24
C SER A 499 8.63 -8.33 -1.41
N ASN A 500 7.93 -8.20 -2.54
CA ASN A 500 6.77 -9.04 -2.86
C ASN A 500 6.97 -9.72 -4.21
N SER A 501 7.19 -11.02 -4.21
CA SER A 501 7.40 -11.84 -5.39
C SER A 501 6.19 -12.69 -5.73
N LEU A 502 5.87 -12.80 -7.02
CA LEU A 502 4.92 -13.76 -7.57
C LEU A 502 5.69 -14.86 -8.29
N PHE A 503 5.48 -16.10 -7.86
CA PHE A 503 6.24 -17.24 -8.40
C PHE A 503 6.09 -17.40 -9.91
N TYR A 504 4.96 -17.03 -10.50
CA TYR A 504 4.78 -17.03 -11.95
C TYR A 504 5.83 -16.22 -12.70
N PHE A 505 6.43 -15.21 -12.07
CA PHE A 505 7.43 -14.33 -12.67
C PHE A 505 8.87 -14.63 -12.26
N GLU A 506 9.08 -15.53 -11.29
CA GLU A 506 10.40 -15.89 -10.81
C GLU A 506 11.06 -16.90 -11.74
N LYS A 507 11.64 -16.38 -12.84
CA LYS A 507 12.21 -17.16 -13.95
C LYS A 507 13.62 -16.71 -14.32
N GLN A 508 14.40 -17.67 -14.81
CA GLN A 508 15.70 -17.44 -15.43
C GLN A 508 15.54 -16.89 -16.86
N HIS A 509 16.64 -16.46 -17.47
CA HIS A 509 16.63 -15.93 -18.85
C HIS A 509 16.16 -16.96 -19.90
N ASP A 510 16.34 -18.26 -19.67
CA ASP A 510 15.86 -19.34 -20.53
C ASP A 510 14.39 -19.71 -20.28
N GLY A 511 13.75 -19.03 -19.32
CA GLY A 511 12.36 -19.21 -18.93
C GLY A 511 12.10 -20.34 -17.94
N GLU A 512 13.12 -21.08 -17.46
CA GLU A 512 12.99 -22.02 -16.36
C GLU A 512 12.71 -21.25 -15.04
N PHE A 513 11.97 -21.87 -14.11
CA PHE A 513 11.71 -21.25 -12.81
C PHE A 513 13.00 -21.17 -11.99
N LEU A 514 13.14 -20.11 -11.20
CA LEU A 514 14.28 -19.92 -10.31
C LEU A 514 14.39 -21.06 -9.31
N PRO A 515 15.60 -21.61 -9.08
CA PRO A 515 15.83 -22.53 -7.96
C PRO A 515 15.43 -21.91 -6.62
N LEU A 516 14.92 -22.71 -5.69
CA LEU A 516 14.47 -22.24 -4.37
C LEU A 516 15.53 -21.42 -3.61
N GLN A 517 16.81 -21.73 -3.82
CA GLN A 517 17.95 -21.08 -3.17
C GLN A 517 18.21 -19.66 -3.70
N GLU A 518 17.72 -19.35 -4.90
CA GLU A 518 17.88 -18.05 -5.57
C GLU A 518 16.70 -17.10 -5.28
N LEU A 519 15.61 -17.62 -4.70
CA LEU A 519 14.48 -16.80 -4.26
C LEU A 519 14.91 -15.83 -3.15
N PRO A 520 14.43 -14.57 -3.15
CA PRO A 520 14.81 -13.60 -2.15
C PRO A 520 14.41 -14.04 -0.73
N LYS A 521 15.32 -13.93 0.24
CA LYS A 521 15.02 -14.32 1.64
C LYS A 521 14.05 -13.36 2.31
N HIS A 522 14.32 -12.06 2.22
CA HIS A 522 13.51 -11.03 2.87
C HIS A 522 12.34 -10.63 1.95
N CYS A 523 11.43 -11.55 1.74
CA CYS A 523 10.38 -11.49 0.74
C CYS A 523 9.08 -12.13 1.23
N LEU A 524 7.96 -11.59 0.78
CA LEU A 524 6.67 -12.26 0.70
C LEU A 524 6.59 -12.94 -0.67
N ILE A 525 6.62 -14.27 -0.72
CA ILE A 525 6.36 -15.01 -1.96
C ILE A 525 4.90 -15.51 -1.98
N MET A 526 4.28 -15.40 -3.15
CA MET A 526 2.95 -15.88 -3.47
C MET A 526 3.00 -16.65 -4.79
N ILE A 527 2.11 -17.61 -5.02
CA ILE A 527 1.98 -18.26 -6.33
C ILE A 527 1.34 -17.29 -7.31
N ALA A 528 0.22 -16.71 -6.92
CA ALA A 528 -0.58 -15.74 -7.68
C ALA A 528 -1.06 -14.60 -6.76
N ASN A 529 -1.60 -13.53 -7.34
CA ASN A 529 -2.31 -12.46 -6.66
C ASN A 529 -3.60 -12.10 -7.45
N HIS A 530 -4.22 -10.97 -7.13
CA HIS A 530 -5.44 -10.49 -7.78
C HIS A 530 -5.25 -10.03 -9.25
N ASP A 531 -4.02 -9.80 -9.71
CA ASP A 531 -3.72 -9.31 -11.07
C ASP A 531 -3.39 -10.42 -12.07
N VAL A 532 -3.23 -11.64 -11.56
CA VAL A 532 -2.95 -12.82 -12.37
C VAL A 532 -4.03 -13.88 -12.17
N PRO A 533 -4.21 -14.81 -13.13
CA PRO A 533 -5.22 -15.84 -12.99
C PRO A 533 -4.95 -16.74 -11.77
N PRO A 534 -6.00 -17.20 -11.06
CA PRO A 534 -5.89 -18.24 -10.06
C PRO A 534 -5.26 -19.49 -10.66
N PHE A 535 -4.57 -20.30 -9.83
CA PHE A 535 -3.80 -21.44 -10.33
C PHE A 535 -4.63 -22.44 -11.16
N CYS A 536 -5.84 -22.76 -10.72
CA CYS A 536 -6.70 -23.65 -11.50
C CYS A 536 -7.04 -23.09 -12.88
N GLY A 537 -7.40 -21.82 -12.97
CA GLY A 537 -7.66 -21.15 -14.26
C GLY A 537 -6.42 -21.11 -15.16
N TRP A 538 -5.25 -20.81 -14.58
CA TRP A 538 -3.98 -20.85 -15.28
C TRP A 538 -3.63 -22.25 -15.76
N TRP A 539 -3.81 -23.29 -14.93
CA TRP A 539 -3.51 -24.67 -15.26
C TRP A 539 -4.45 -25.24 -16.33
N GLN A 540 -5.73 -24.90 -16.27
CA GLN A 540 -6.75 -25.36 -17.22
C GLN A 540 -6.83 -24.50 -18.49
N THR A 541 -6.14 -23.35 -18.54
CA THR A 541 -6.17 -22.35 -19.61
C THR A 541 -7.48 -21.54 -19.69
N ASP A 542 -8.33 -21.60 -18.68
CA ASP A 542 -9.60 -20.88 -18.62
C ASP A 542 -9.41 -19.36 -18.70
N ASP A 543 -8.27 -18.85 -18.18
CA ASP A 543 -7.90 -17.43 -18.30
C ASP A 543 -7.70 -16.98 -19.74
N LEU A 544 -7.19 -17.84 -20.61
CA LEU A 544 -7.02 -17.56 -22.03
C LEU A 544 -8.35 -17.58 -22.77
N ASP A 545 -9.22 -18.55 -22.42
CA ASP A 545 -10.58 -18.64 -22.94
C ASP A 545 -11.40 -17.39 -22.58
N ILE A 546 -11.27 -16.92 -21.33
CA ILE A 546 -11.90 -15.68 -20.85
C ILE A 546 -11.39 -14.48 -21.65
N LYS A 547 -10.06 -14.32 -21.81
CA LYS A 547 -9.49 -13.21 -22.59
C LYS A 547 -10.02 -13.21 -24.03
N ARG A 548 -10.12 -14.39 -24.66
CA ARG A 548 -10.69 -14.52 -26.01
C ARG A 548 -12.17 -14.19 -26.03
N GLN A 549 -12.96 -14.69 -25.05
CA GLN A 549 -14.39 -14.43 -24.93
C GLN A 549 -14.69 -12.93 -24.82
N TYR A 550 -13.90 -12.21 -24.05
CA TYR A 550 -14.01 -10.75 -23.84
C TYR A 550 -13.27 -9.93 -24.91
N GLN A 551 -12.78 -10.58 -26.00
CA GLN A 551 -12.10 -9.94 -27.12
C GLN A 551 -10.85 -9.13 -26.72
N LEU A 552 -10.16 -9.54 -25.65
CA LEU A 552 -8.94 -8.93 -25.16
C LEU A 552 -7.71 -9.45 -25.94
N ILE A 553 -7.85 -10.59 -26.57
CA ILE A 553 -6.86 -11.20 -27.46
C ILE A 553 -7.58 -11.75 -28.71
N ASP A 554 -6.91 -11.70 -29.85
CA ASP A 554 -7.39 -12.30 -31.09
C ASP A 554 -7.07 -13.82 -31.18
N ASP A 555 -7.58 -14.49 -32.21
CA ASP A 555 -7.37 -15.93 -32.39
C ASP A 555 -5.90 -16.31 -32.56
N GLN A 556 -5.09 -15.47 -33.19
CA GLN A 556 -3.65 -15.72 -33.38
C GLN A 556 -2.92 -15.61 -32.04
N GLN A 557 -3.17 -14.57 -31.29
CA GLN A 557 -2.63 -14.36 -29.95
C GLN A 557 -3.05 -15.49 -29.01
N TYR A 558 -4.32 -15.93 -29.08
CA TYR A 558 -4.83 -17.05 -28.31
C TYR A 558 -4.04 -18.33 -28.58
N GLN A 559 -3.82 -18.70 -29.85
CA GLN A 559 -3.05 -19.90 -30.20
C GLN A 559 -1.58 -19.80 -29.77
N GLN A 560 -0.98 -18.63 -29.90
CA GLN A 560 0.36 -18.38 -29.42
C GLN A 560 0.45 -18.56 -27.90
N GLN A 561 -0.43 -17.91 -27.13
CA GLN A 561 -0.44 -18.00 -25.66
C GLN A 561 -0.75 -19.43 -25.17
N LEU A 562 -1.57 -20.20 -25.87
CA LEU A 562 -1.78 -21.62 -25.56
C LEU A 562 -0.48 -22.43 -25.71
N HIS A 563 0.28 -22.19 -26.79
CA HIS A 563 1.55 -22.86 -26.97
C HIS A 563 2.58 -22.50 -25.90
N GLU A 564 2.70 -21.22 -25.59
CA GLU A 564 3.55 -20.71 -24.50
C GLU A 564 3.15 -21.33 -23.15
N ARG A 565 1.83 -21.41 -22.84
CA ARG A 565 1.31 -22.03 -21.65
C ARG A 565 1.67 -23.51 -21.53
N GLN A 566 1.66 -24.27 -22.62
CA GLN A 566 2.09 -25.67 -22.61
C GLN A 566 3.56 -25.80 -22.22
N GLN A 567 4.43 -24.96 -22.80
CA GLN A 567 5.85 -24.95 -22.43
C GLN A 567 6.05 -24.56 -20.96
N GLU A 568 5.30 -23.60 -20.49
CA GLU A 568 5.35 -23.13 -19.10
C GLU A 568 4.91 -24.22 -18.10
N LYS A 569 3.85 -24.97 -18.41
CA LYS A 569 3.43 -26.15 -17.61
C LYS A 569 4.53 -27.19 -17.53
N GLN A 570 5.23 -27.49 -18.64
CA GLN A 570 6.34 -28.44 -18.64
C GLN A 570 7.49 -27.96 -17.74
N ARG A 571 7.83 -26.66 -17.79
CA ARG A 571 8.84 -26.06 -16.92
C ARG A 571 8.43 -26.16 -15.46
N LEU A 572 7.16 -25.86 -15.14
CA LEU A 572 6.62 -25.99 -13.80
C LEU A 572 6.71 -27.44 -13.27
N LEU A 573 6.33 -28.40 -14.10
CA LEU A 573 6.42 -29.83 -13.74
C LEU A 573 7.88 -30.25 -13.48
N ARG A 574 8.84 -29.79 -14.29
CA ARG A 574 10.27 -30.04 -14.01
C ARG A 574 10.71 -29.43 -12.68
N PHE A 575 10.30 -28.20 -12.42
CA PHE A 575 10.60 -27.55 -11.14
C PHE A 575 10.04 -28.35 -9.95
N ILE A 576 8.77 -28.77 -10.01
CA ILE A 576 8.14 -29.56 -8.95
C ILE A 576 8.84 -30.88 -8.78
N GLN A 577 9.22 -31.58 -9.86
CA GLN A 577 9.88 -32.88 -9.82
C GLN A 577 11.25 -32.86 -9.13
N LEU A 578 11.92 -31.69 -9.06
CA LEU A 578 13.16 -31.54 -8.29
C LEU A 578 12.91 -31.56 -6.77
N HIS A 579 11.68 -31.33 -6.32
CA HIS A 579 11.32 -31.13 -4.92
C HIS A 579 10.22 -32.08 -4.41
N SER A 580 9.64 -32.91 -5.30
CA SER A 580 8.56 -33.84 -4.97
C SER A 580 8.85 -35.22 -5.57
N ALA A 581 8.47 -36.26 -4.83
CA ALA A 581 8.52 -37.66 -5.30
C ALA A 581 7.30 -38.03 -6.19
N GLU A 582 6.26 -37.17 -6.21
CA GLU A 582 5.04 -37.42 -6.98
C GLU A 582 5.28 -37.27 -8.49
N GLN A 583 4.79 -38.24 -9.25
CA GLN A 583 4.86 -38.20 -10.70
C GLN A 583 3.67 -37.44 -11.29
N LEU A 584 3.88 -36.17 -11.57
CA LEU A 584 2.89 -35.31 -12.16
C LEU A 584 3.07 -35.18 -13.69
N SER A 585 1.97 -34.94 -14.39
CA SER A 585 1.93 -34.73 -15.84
C SER A 585 1.01 -33.53 -16.19
N GLU A 586 1.02 -33.09 -17.43
CA GLU A 586 0.14 -32.01 -17.91
C GLU A 586 -1.37 -32.32 -17.76
N THR A 587 -1.72 -33.62 -17.63
CA THR A 587 -3.09 -34.10 -17.42
C THR A 587 -3.41 -34.33 -15.95
N SER A 588 -2.50 -34.06 -15.03
CA SER A 588 -2.74 -34.15 -13.58
C SER A 588 -3.76 -33.12 -13.12
N ASP A 589 -4.53 -33.48 -12.09
CA ASP A 589 -5.50 -32.56 -11.46
C ASP A 589 -4.78 -31.30 -10.97
N ALA A 590 -5.37 -30.13 -11.24
CA ALA A 590 -4.79 -28.83 -10.91
C ALA A 590 -4.44 -28.71 -9.42
N MET A 591 -5.28 -29.23 -8.53
CA MET A 591 -5.04 -29.15 -7.08
C MET A 591 -3.93 -30.09 -6.61
N CYS A 592 -3.72 -31.20 -7.29
CA CYS A 592 -2.55 -32.07 -7.03
C CYS A 592 -1.26 -31.31 -7.39
N VAL A 593 -1.23 -30.68 -8.56
CA VAL A 593 -0.07 -29.86 -8.99
C VAL A 593 0.14 -28.66 -8.06
N TYR A 594 -0.92 -27.95 -7.71
CA TYR A 594 -0.88 -26.83 -6.76
C TYR A 594 -0.33 -27.26 -5.39
N GLY A 595 -0.79 -28.38 -4.86
CA GLY A 595 -0.35 -28.89 -3.57
C GLY A 595 1.15 -29.20 -3.55
N GLU A 596 1.68 -29.84 -4.60
CA GLU A 596 3.11 -30.14 -4.70
C GLU A 596 3.95 -28.87 -4.94
N LEU A 597 3.44 -27.91 -5.73
CA LEU A 597 4.07 -26.61 -5.88
C LEU A 597 4.15 -25.85 -4.54
N ALA A 598 3.04 -25.80 -3.80
CA ALA A 598 2.99 -25.12 -2.49
C ALA A 598 3.97 -25.76 -1.49
N LYS A 599 4.08 -27.09 -1.46
CA LYS A 599 5.08 -27.80 -0.63
C LYS A 599 6.50 -27.47 -1.08
N ALA A 600 6.77 -27.46 -2.39
CA ALA A 600 8.08 -27.09 -2.91
C ALA A 600 8.48 -25.68 -2.46
N LEU A 601 7.60 -24.69 -2.64
CA LEU A 601 7.85 -23.31 -2.24
C LEU A 601 8.00 -23.16 -0.70
N ALA A 602 7.33 -23.99 0.07
CA ALA A 602 7.47 -24.00 1.53
C ALA A 602 8.90 -24.32 1.99
N HIS A 603 9.70 -25.05 1.23
CA HIS A 603 11.12 -25.30 1.49
C HIS A 603 12.02 -24.09 1.26
N SER A 604 11.55 -23.07 0.54
CA SER A 604 12.36 -21.86 0.28
C SER A 604 12.79 -21.15 1.55
N GLU A 605 13.84 -20.32 1.44
CA GLU A 605 14.35 -19.50 2.55
C GLU A 605 13.60 -18.15 2.68
N THR A 606 12.55 -17.91 1.87
CA THR A 606 11.73 -16.70 1.96
C THR A 606 11.11 -16.58 3.36
N ARG A 607 11.05 -15.40 3.93
CA ARG A 607 10.52 -15.20 5.30
C ARG A 607 9.01 -15.29 5.36
N LEU A 608 8.30 -14.80 4.33
CA LEU A 608 6.84 -14.82 4.28
C LEU A 608 6.39 -15.63 3.06
N PHE A 609 5.46 -16.55 3.26
CA PHE A 609 4.81 -17.31 2.20
C PHE A 609 3.30 -17.25 2.38
N ALA A 610 2.56 -16.76 1.38
CA ALA A 610 1.11 -16.69 1.42
C ALA A 610 0.47 -17.64 0.41
N LEU A 611 -0.48 -18.45 0.90
CA LEU A 611 -1.41 -19.21 0.09
C LEU A 611 -2.63 -18.34 -0.22
N GLN A 612 -3.11 -18.37 -1.46
CA GLN A 612 -4.27 -17.57 -1.86
C GLN A 612 -5.57 -18.35 -1.64
N LEU A 613 -6.56 -17.71 -0.99
CA LEU A 613 -7.83 -18.36 -0.69
C LEU A 613 -8.59 -18.76 -1.97
N ASP A 614 -8.43 -17.99 -3.04
CA ASP A 614 -8.98 -18.29 -4.37
C ASP A 614 -8.45 -19.60 -4.95
N ASP A 615 -7.15 -19.84 -4.81
CA ASP A 615 -6.52 -21.08 -5.28
C ASP A 615 -7.00 -22.28 -4.45
N LEU A 616 -7.11 -22.11 -3.13
CA LEU A 616 -7.63 -23.14 -2.24
C LEU A 616 -9.12 -23.46 -2.51
N ASP A 617 -9.89 -22.49 -3.01
CA ASP A 617 -11.29 -22.67 -3.44
C ASP A 617 -11.41 -23.17 -4.90
N LYS A 618 -10.30 -23.47 -5.57
CA LYS A 618 -10.28 -23.95 -6.97
C LYS A 618 -10.92 -22.98 -7.95
N GLN A 619 -10.76 -21.69 -7.71
CA GLN A 619 -11.29 -20.68 -8.61
C GLN A 619 -10.57 -20.72 -9.96
N THR A 620 -11.33 -20.54 -11.04
CA THR A 620 -10.79 -20.48 -12.41
C THR A 620 -10.91 -19.08 -13.01
N TYR A 621 -11.88 -18.31 -12.53
CA TYR A 621 -12.10 -16.93 -12.96
C TYR A 621 -11.26 -15.97 -12.13
N PRO A 622 -10.45 -15.08 -12.75
CA PRO A 622 -9.72 -14.04 -12.02
C PRO A 622 -10.68 -13.06 -11.35
N VAL A 623 -10.29 -12.47 -10.24
CA VAL A 623 -11.07 -11.38 -9.61
C VAL A 623 -10.95 -10.08 -10.38
N ASN A 624 -9.83 -9.92 -11.09
CA ASN A 624 -9.51 -8.75 -11.89
C ASN A 624 -8.74 -9.17 -13.15
N ILE A 625 -9.02 -8.49 -14.26
CA ILE A 625 -8.22 -8.57 -15.48
C ILE A 625 -7.66 -7.17 -15.74
N PRO A 626 -6.35 -6.96 -15.51
CA PRO A 626 -5.72 -5.65 -15.74
C PRO A 626 -5.99 -5.11 -17.15
N GLY A 627 -6.25 -3.80 -17.22
CA GLY A 627 -6.58 -3.14 -18.50
C GLY A 627 -8.05 -3.21 -18.90
N THR A 628 -8.92 -3.90 -18.13
CA THR A 628 -10.37 -3.91 -18.34
C THR A 628 -11.08 -3.07 -17.28
N ASN A 629 -12.26 -2.52 -17.64
CA ASN A 629 -13.10 -1.75 -16.71
C ASN A 629 -14.51 -2.37 -16.62
N THR A 630 -15.34 -2.16 -17.64
CA THR A 630 -16.72 -2.67 -17.71
C THR A 630 -16.82 -3.93 -18.54
N GLU A 631 -15.80 -4.26 -19.30
CA GLU A 631 -15.74 -5.42 -20.19
C GLU A 631 -15.80 -6.73 -19.42
N TYR A 632 -15.14 -6.77 -18.25
CA TYR A 632 -15.12 -7.92 -17.33
C TYR A 632 -15.71 -7.50 -15.98
N PRO A 633 -16.44 -8.38 -15.24
CA PRO A 633 -17.02 -8.07 -13.94
C PRO A 633 -15.96 -8.06 -12.81
N ASN A 634 -14.96 -7.17 -12.95
CA ASN A 634 -13.88 -7.02 -11.99
C ASN A 634 -14.39 -6.78 -10.56
N TRP A 635 -13.71 -7.34 -9.56
CA TRP A 635 -13.90 -7.10 -8.13
C TRP A 635 -15.30 -7.51 -7.59
N ARG A 636 -15.95 -8.46 -8.26
CA ARG A 636 -17.34 -8.87 -7.94
C ARG A 636 -17.49 -10.35 -7.65
N ARG A 637 -16.52 -11.18 -8.02
CA ARG A 637 -16.60 -12.63 -7.88
C ARG A 637 -16.75 -13.04 -6.41
N VAL A 638 -17.59 -14.03 -6.13
CA VAL A 638 -17.79 -14.67 -4.82
C VAL A 638 -17.12 -16.05 -4.84
N LEU A 639 -16.54 -16.47 -3.73
CA LEU A 639 -16.00 -17.82 -3.56
C LEU A 639 -17.12 -18.87 -3.69
N THR A 640 -16.76 -20.05 -4.17
CA THR A 640 -17.70 -21.16 -4.38
C THR A 640 -18.12 -21.81 -3.07
N HIS A 641 -17.16 -22.00 -2.17
CA HIS A 641 -17.35 -22.69 -0.90
C HIS A 641 -17.18 -21.75 0.30
N SER A 642 -17.74 -22.15 1.45
CA SER A 642 -17.49 -21.46 2.72
C SER A 642 -16.05 -21.67 3.18
N SER A 643 -15.52 -20.74 3.98
CA SER A 643 -14.17 -20.79 4.55
C SER A 643 -13.89 -22.14 5.22
N ASN A 644 -14.79 -22.64 6.04
CA ASN A 644 -14.67 -23.95 6.68
C ASN A 644 -14.53 -25.11 5.69
N ALA A 645 -15.31 -25.11 4.59
CA ALA A 645 -15.22 -26.15 3.58
C ALA A 645 -13.89 -26.06 2.82
N ILE A 646 -13.43 -24.86 2.48
CA ILE A 646 -12.14 -24.64 1.81
C ILE A 646 -11.00 -25.20 2.67
N PHE A 647 -10.94 -24.82 3.94
CA PHE A 647 -9.88 -25.30 4.86
C PHE A 647 -9.94 -26.81 5.07
N LYS A 648 -11.13 -27.37 5.22
CA LYS A 648 -11.32 -28.83 5.35
C LYS A 648 -10.83 -29.59 4.11
N ASN A 649 -11.16 -29.10 2.92
CA ASN A 649 -10.81 -29.74 1.65
C ASN A 649 -9.29 -29.69 1.40
N ASN A 650 -8.58 -28.70 1.94
CA ASN A 650 -7.15 -28.50 1.76
C ASN A 650 -6.31 -28.84 3.01
N ALA A 651 -6.91 -29.48 4.03
CA ALA A 651 -6.27 -29.69 5.34
C ALA A 651 -4.90 -30.39 5.24
N SER A 652 -4.74 -31.36 4.36
CA SER A 652 -3.47 -32.07 4.16
C SER A 652 -2.38 -31.17 3.57
N THR A 653 -2.71 -30.36 2.56
CA THR A 653 -1.77 -29.41 1.95
C THR A 653 -1.36 -28.33 2.94
N LEU A 654 -2.33 -27.75 3.67
CA LEU A 654 -2.08 -26.73 4.68
C LEU A 654 -1.18 -27.25 5.80
N ALA A 655 -1.46 -28.45 6.32
CA ALA A 655 -0.65 -29.07 7.37
C ALA A 655 0.78 -29.35 6.89
N ALA A 656 0.95 -29.88 5.66
CA ALA A 656 2.26 -30.16 5.10
C ALA A 656 3.09 -28.86 4.90
N VAL A 657 2.50 -27.82 4.29
CA VAL A 657 3.15 -26.52 4.09
C VAL A 657 3.62 -25.94 5.43
N ASN A 658 2.75 -25.94 6.45
CA ASN A 658 3.09 -25.36 7.75
C ASN A 658 4.14 -26.21 8.50
N SER A 659 4.09 -27.55 8.40
CA SER A 659 5.12 -28.43 8.96
C SER A 659 6.51 -28.14 8.37
N ILE A 660 6.60 -28.05 7.03
CA ILE A 660 7.84 -27.72 6.33
C ILE A 660 8.36 -26.33 6.77
N ARG A 661 7.49 -25.32 6.83
CA ARG A 661 7.88 -23.95 7.19
C ARG A 661 8.37 -23.83 8.64
N LYS A 662 7.84 -24.64 9.55
CA LYS A 662 8.20 -24.62 10.97
C LYS A 662 9.31 -25.62 11.33
N GLY A 663 9.77 -26.42 10.36
CA GLY A 663 10.83 -27.41 10.59
C GLY A 663 10.39 -28.58 11.45
N TYR A 664 9.09 -28.87 11.49
CA TYR A 664 8.58 -30.12 12.09
C TYR A 664 8.63 -31.21 11.00
N GLU A 665 9.75 -31.89 10.84
CA GLU A 665 9.86 -33.12 10.03
C GLU A 665 9.47 -34.36 10.84
#